data_8a456ad646e3ccca72d43da9d4093dc1
#
_entry.id   8a456ad646e3ccca72d43da9d4093dc1
#
_cell.length_a   1.000
_cell.length_b   1.000
_cell.length_c   1.000
_cell.angle_alpha   90.00
_cell.angle_beta   90.00
_cell.angle_gamma   90.00
#
_symmetry.space_group_name_H-M   'P 1'
#
loop_
_entity.id
_entity.type
_entity.pdbx_description
1 polymer ?
#
loop_
_entity_poly.entity_id
_entity_poly.type
_entity_poly.pdbx_seq_one_letter_code
_entity_poly.pdbx_strand_id
1 'polypeptide(L)'
;MTKKHSVKGWLPDKLFILTLILIILLTIFSGCSSRKNLQEDTGINDSATVIPTAEPEKEELSGDRSEEEPTSNGDTIPAQETISPDKQYSILFPEGKTQETRILPPKGYDRIPSSAGELTSFLRNMELKADGSPVLLYDGTEKGAQEGHIAVFALDTGDRDLQQCADSILRVYAEYYWSLGAYDKISFHLTNGFLMEYTKWREGNRLVVNGNDVSWSKKKGYDASYETFRNYLDMVFAYAGTLSLSQECKPITIEEIRPGDLFLQGGSPGHCVLVVDVAEDSAGNRCYLLAQGYMPAQDFHILRNPLHEEDPWYYEAELTFPLNTPSWSFNEGSLVRWTEFPLTMDTASEGREAGAVPAMSHQVGTAPKNSSQVTLLAVGDNLIHIEVVKSGKQEDGSYQYDHLYKNLADEIKAADLAVVNQETILGGDDFAYSGYPSFNSPSEIGEALVSAGFDVVTHATNHTMDMGYKAVKNTFDFWSGYPEVTVLGINETKEQQDTIPIVEKNGIKLAMLNYTYGLNGYHMPEDKPYLVNLLDKKKMQKDIRKAKELADFIIVFPHWGTEYVYEATSMQEDLADFFYDLGVDLVIGTHPHVLEPVEWIEKEPGHRMLVYYSLGNFMSYQKEAPRMLGGMATLTITKDASGTYISDAAITPIVTHYENGPADYHYGIFKLNEYTPALANVHGVSDIAVRGPFTYEGTYALAKEILGEWFEE
;
A
#
# COMPACT_ATOMS: atom_id res chain seq x y z
N MET A 1 -76.49 19.62 -17.82
CA MET A 1 -76.48 18.83 -16.60
C MET A 1 -75.15 18.87 -15.93
N THR A 2 -75.05 19.67 -14.94
CA THR A 2 -73.82 20.02 -14.17
C THR A 2 -73.51 18.97 -13.10
N LYS A 3 -72.29 18.50 -13.00
CA LYS A 3 -71.81 17.83 -11.79
C LYS A 3 -70.61 18.57 -11.24
N LYS A 4 -70.81 19.14 -10.06
CA LYS A 4 -69.79 19.69 -9.15
C LYS A 4 -68.98 18.56 -8.58
N HIS A 5 -67.62 18.68 -8.61
CA HIS A 5 -66.75 17.93 -7.72
C HIS A 5 -66.08 18.87 -6.74
N SER A 6 -66.23 18.52 -5.48
CA SER A 6 -65.73 19.22 -4.30
C SER A 6 -64.22 18.97 -4.13
N VAL A 7 -63.49 20.06 -3.88
CA VAL A 7 -62.10 20.04 -3.42
C VAL A 7 -62.11 19.85 -1.91
N LYS A 8 -61.48 18.79 -1.41
CA LYS A 8 -61.12 18.61 0.01
C LYS A 8 -59.66 18.76 0.20
N GLY A 9 -59.32 19.62 1.10
CA GLY A 9 -58.09 20.16 1.60
C GLY A 9 -56.89 19.23 1.76
N TRP A 10 -55.78 19.85 1.42
CA TRP A 10 -54.46 19.37 1.73
C TRP A 10 -53.61 20.54 2.23
N LEU A 11 -53.45 20.64 3.55
CA LEU A 11 -52.39 21.36 4.27
C LEU A 11 -52.61 21.11 5.78
N PRO A 12 -51.64 20.44 6.46
CA PRO A 12 -50.74 21.20 7.31
C PRO A 12 -49.29 20.67 7.40
N ASP A 13 -48.87 19.63 6.70
CA ASP A 13 -47.55 19.00 6.97
C ASP A 13 -46.35 19.77 6.45
N LYS A 14 -46.48 20.60 5.42
CA LYS A 14 -45.38 21.38 4.91
C LYS A 14 -44.93 22.58 5.78
N LEU A 15 -45.82 23.07 6.64
CA LEU A 15 -45.48 24.19 7.52
C LEU A 15 -44.64 23.72 8.73
N PHE A 16 -44.80 22.48 9.17
CA PHE A 16 -44.05 21.92 10.29
C PHE A 16 -42.59 21.60 9.88
N ILE A 17 -42.36 21.10 8.66
CA ILE A 17 -41.04 20.80 8.14
C ILE A 17 -40.25 22.09 7.88
N LEU A 18 -40.85 23.15 7.37
CA LEU A 18 -40.17 24.45 7.18
C LEU A 18 -39.75 25.09 8.51
N THR A 19 -40.54 24.93 9.56
CA THR A 19 -40.24 25.49 10.90
C THR A 19 -39.06 24.71 11.54
N LEU A 20 -38.98 23.40 11.34
CA LEU A 20 -37.88 22.59 11.85
C LEU A 20 -36.54 22.90 11.13
N ILE A 21 -36.58 23.10 9.82
CA ILE A 21 -35.39 23.49 9.02
C ILE A 21 -34.91 24.88 9.43
N LEU A 22 -35.77 25.83 9.71
CA LEU A 22 -35.41 27.18 10.14
C LEU A 22 -34.80 27.20 11.55
N ILE A 23 -35.20 26.32 12.45
CA ILE A 23 -34.60 26.18 13.79
C ILE A 23 -33.21 25.55 13.70
N ILE A 24 -32.96 24.58 12.82
CA ILE A 24 -31.66 23.96 12.60
C ILE A 24 -30.66 24.96 11.97
N LEU A 25 -31.13 25.81 11.04
CA LEU A 25 -30.27 26.84 10.44
C LEU A 25 -29.91 27.97 11.42
N LEU A 26 -30.77 28.29 12.40
CA LEU A 26 -30.47 29.31 13.41
C LEU A 26 -29.50 28.83 14.50
N THR A 27 -29.36 27.51 14.73
CA THR A 27 -28.38 26.97 15.67
C THR A 27 -26.97 26.84 15.07
N ILE A 28 -26.83 26.79 13.74
CA ILE A 28 -25.54 26.72 13.04
C ILE A 28 -24.89 28.10 12.93
N PHE A 29 -25.63 29.22 12.98
CA PHE A 29 -25.10 30.57 12.82
C PHE A 29 -24.73 31.29 14.15
N SER A 30 -24.90 30.67 15.32
CA SER A 30 -24.57 31.30 16.62
C SER A 30 -23.19 30.94 17.19
N GLY A 31 -22.36 30.22 16.43
CA GLY A 31 -21.07 29.71 16.89
C GLY A 31 -19.82 30.42 16.32
N CYS A 32 -19.91 31.58 15.70
CA CYS A 32 -18.72 32.21 15.11
C CYS A 32 -18.70 33.72 15.28
N SER A 33 -18.24 34.19 16.47
CA SER A 33 -17.72 35.55 16.61
C SER A 33 -16.93 35.69 17.91
N SER A 34 -15.60 35.59 17.83
CA SER A 34 -14.63 36.33 18.65
C SER A 34 -13.21 36.00 18.21
N ARG A 35 -12.74 36.63 17.15
CA ARG A 35 -11.31 36.88 16.94
C ARG A 35 -11.06 38.35 17.29
N LYS A 36 -10.31 38.61 18.36
CA LYS A 36 -9.63 39.88 18.58
C LYS A 36 -8.14 39.71 18.33
N ASN A 37 -7.68 40.57 17.44
CA ASN A 37 -6.28 40.88 17.17
C ASN A 37 -5.54 41.23 18.47
N LEU A 38 -4.30 40.78 18.61
CA LEU A 38 -3.29 41.43 19.43
C LEU A 38 -2.01 41.55 18.60
N GLN A 39 -1.67 42.78 18.37
CA GLN A 39 -0.46 43.29 17.76
C GLN A 39 0.68 43.25 18.78
N GLU A 40 1.89 43.19 18.25
CA GLU A 40 3.17 43.24 18.94
C GLU A 40 3.29 44.39 19.95
N ASP A 41 3.93 44.12 21.07
CA ASP A 41 4.76 45.13 21.72
C ASP A 41 5.95 44.49 22.45
N THR A 42 7.11 45.06 22.21
CA THR A 42 8.42 44.75 22.73
C THR A 42 8.63 45.44 24.08
N GLY A 43 9.11 44.71 25.10
CA GLY A 43 9.51 45.37 26.36
C GLY A 43 10.20 44.43 27.34
N ILE A 44 11.50 44.57 27.40
CA ILE A 44 12.42 43.98 28.39
C ILE A 44 12.06 44.52 29.79
N ASN A 45 12.00 43.68 30.82
CA ASN A 45 12.57 43.98 32.13
C ASN A 45 12.74 42.74 33.03
N ASP A 46 13.96 42.65 33.54
CA ASP A 46 14.38 41.79 34.67
C ASP A 46 13.61 42.05 35.96
N SER A 47 13.28 40.99 36.66
CA SER A 47 13.32 40.96 38.13
C SER A 47 13.26 39.54 38.67
N ALA A 48 14.33 39.15 39.29
CA ALA A 48 14.49 37.94 40.07
C ALA A 48 13.58 37.91 41.29
N THR A 49 12.92 36.78 41.53
CA THR A 49 12.38 36.48 42.86
C THR A 49 12.74 35.04 43.24
N VAL A 50 13.51 34.96 44.31
CA VAL A 50 14.00 33.76 44.98
C VAL A 50 12.85 33.09 45.73
N ILE A 51 12.71 31.77 45.59
CA ILE A 51 11.88 30.94 46.46
C ILE A 51 12.78 29.87 47.10
N PRO A 52 12.65 29.60 48.40
CA PRO A 52 13.64 28.83 49.17
C PRO A 52 13.39 27.31 49.06
N THR A 53 14.48 26.59 49.04
CA THR A 53 14.60 25.14 49.21
C THR A 53 14.21 24.70 50.63
N ALA A 54 13.39 23.65 50.72
CA ALA A 54 13.20 22.89 51.94
C ALA A 54 13.90 21.52 51.80
N GLU A 55 14.85 21.25 52.68
CA GLU A 55 15.45 19.93 52.90
C GLU A 55 14.50 19.04 53.72
N PRO A 56 14.51 17.70 53.58
CA PRO A 56 13.79 16.80 54.48
C PRO A 56 14.68 16.38 55.65
N GLU A 57 14.08 16.45 56.83
CA GLU A 57 14.64 16.06 58.14
C GLU A 57 14.96 14.54 58.18
N LYS A 58 16.09 14.23 58.82
CA LYS A 58 16.50 12.90 59.27
C LYS A 58 15.84 12.59 60.61
N GLU A 59 15.12 11.51 60.74
CA GLU A 59 14.87 10.85 62.05
C GLU A 59 15.84 9.69 62.25
N GLU A 60 16.67 9.84 63.28
CA GLU A 60 17.42 8.75 63.91
C GLU A 60 16.52 8.01 64.90
N LEU A 61 16.53 6.69 64.89
CA LEU A 61 16.17 5.90 66.06
C LEU A 61 17.13 4.73 66.22
N SER A 62 17.70 4.78 67.41
CA SER A 62 18.72 3.90 67.97
C SER A 62 18.21 2.53 68.45
N GLY A 63 19.11 1.55 68.30
CA GLY A 63 19.41 0.52 69.27
C GLY A 63 18.43 -0.68 69.30
N ASP A 64 18.83 -1.90 69.19
CA ASP A 64 19.66 -2.66 70.09
C ASP A 64 20.12 -3.98 69.44
N ARG A 65 21.31 -4.42 69.78
CA ARG A 65 21.93 -5.69 69.40
C ARG A 65 21.42 -6.85 70.25
N SER A 66 21.16 -7.98 69.63
CA SER A 66 21.54 -9.29 70.22
C SER A 66 21.92 -10.27 69.13
N GLU A 67 23.15 -10.72 69.21
CA GLU A 67 23.77 -11.79 68.44
C GLU A 67 23.18 -13.11 68.85
N GLU A 68 22.87 -13.97 67.89
CA GLU A 68 23.02 -15.43 68.02
C GLU A 68 23.35 -16.05 66.68
N GLU A 69 24.47 -16.76 66.64
CA GLU A 69 25.02 -17.53 65.54
C GLU A 69 24.40 -18.93 65.43
N PRO A 70 24.72 -19.68 64.37
CA PRO A 70 23.76 -20.51 63.66
C PRO A 70 23.81 -22.01 64.03
N THR A 71 22.70 -22.69 63.84
CA THR A 71 22.71 -24.14 63.74
C THR A 71 22.16 -24.61 62.40
N SER A 72 23.02 -25.38 61.73
CA SER A 72 22.73 -26.16 60.54
C SER A 72 21.55 -27.11 60.75
N ASN A 73 20.64 -27.20 59.75
CA ASN A 73 20.15 -28.52 59.33
C ASN A 73 19.26 -28.42 58.06
N GLY A 74 19.64 -29.20 57.10
CA GLY A 74 18.75 -30.11 56.41
C GLY A 74 17.86 -29.56 55.27
N ASP A 75 18.32 -29.82 54.11
CA ASP A 75 17.52 -29.85 52.87
C ASP A 75 16.09 -30.40 53.06
N THR A 76 15.12 -29.59 52.69
CA THR A 76 13.83 -30.13 52.25
C THR A 76 13.35 -29.26 51.07
N ILE A 77 13.47 -29.84 49.90
CA ILE A 77 12.77 -29.39 48.68
C ILE A 77 11.28 -29.35 49.03
N PRO A 78 10.56 -28.24 48.76
CA PRO A 78 9.10 -28.25 48.87
C PRO A 78 8.55 -29.23 47.84
N ALA A 79 7.79 -30.20 48.32
CA ALA A 79 7.09 -31.18 47.51
C ALA A 79 6.25 -30.47 46.44
N GLN A 80 6.40 -30.94 45.20
CA GLN A 80 5.41 -30.70 44.15
C GLN A 80 4.02 -30.98 44.74
N GLU A 81 3.17 -29.95 44.77
CA GLU A 81 1.76 -30.17 44.98
C GLU A 81 1.26 -31.07 43.84
N THR A 82 0.89 -32.28 44.19
CA THR A 82 0.19 -33.18 43.30
C THR A 82 -1.17 -32.57 43.00
N ILE A 83 -1.28 -31.99 41.80
CA ILE A 83 -2.55 -31.49 41.28
C ILE A 83 -3.52 -32.65 41.18
N SER A 84 -4.67 -32.54 41.84
CA SER A 84 -5.80 -33.46 41.77
C SER A 84 -6.25 -33.67 40.32
N PRO A 85 -6.63 -34.90 39.88
CA PRO A 85 -6.90 -35.22 38.46
C PRO A 85 -8.12 -34.54 37.82
N ASP A 86 -8.86 -33.71 38.54
CA ASP A 86 -10.15 -33.13 38.10
C ASP A 86 -10.17 -31.61 37.94
N LYS A 87 -9.02 -30.92 37.91
CA LYS A 87 -9.02 -29.52 37.45
C LYS A 87 -8.97 -29.51 35.92
N GLN A 88 -10.05 -29.01 35.33
CA GLN A 88 -10.13 -28.71 33.89
C GLN A 88 -8.94 -27.82 33.48
N TYR A 89 -8.16 -28.24 32.49
CA TYR A 89 -7.03 -27.47 32.01
C TYR A 89 -7.55 -26.15 31.47
N SER A 90 -7.05 -25.02 31.98
CA SER A 90 -7.38 -23.67 31.47
C SER A 90 -6.18 -23.10 30.77
N ILE A 91 -6.39 -22.49 29.60
CA ILE A 91 -5.37 -21.74 28.83
C ILE A 91 -5.20 -20.35 29.42
N LEU A 92 -6.28 -19.75 29.92
CA LEU A 92 -6.29 -18.37 30.43
C LEU A 92 -6.23 -18.37 31.96
N PHE A 93 -5.28 -17.58 32.49
CA PHE A 93 -5.06 -17.37 33.94
C PHE A 93 -5.19 -15.86 34.25
N PRO A 94 -6.35 -15.41 34.73
CA PRO A 94 -6.62 -13.99 35.01
C PRO A 94 -5.60 -13.29 35.89
N GLU A 95 -5.00 -14.02 36.83
CA GLU A 95 -4.00 -13.49 37.79
C GLU A 95 -2.59 -13.33 37.19
N GLY A 96 -2.32 -13.91 36.00
CA GLY A 96 -1.06 -13.79 35.30
C GLY A 96 -0.82 -12.33 34.88
N LYS A 97 0.39 -11.80 35.05
CA LYS A 97 0.74 -10.40 34.80
C LYS A 97 1.51 -10.18 33.50
N THR A 98 2.04 -11.24 32.94
CA THR A 98 2.76 -11.21 31.66
C THR A 98 2.08 -12.09 30.63
N GLN A 99 2.44 -11.95 29.37
CA GLN A 99 1.93 -12.81 28.31
C GLN A 99 2.15 -14.30 28.65
N GLU A 100 3.34 -14.65 29.13
CA GLU A 100 3.69 -16.03 29.50
C GLU A 100 2.84 -16.59 30.62
N THR A 101 2.55 -15.80 31.65
CA THR A 101 1.83 -16.24 32.85
C THR A 101 0.32 -16.15 32.73
N ARG A 102 -0.20 -15.28 31.82
CA ARG A 102 -1.63 -15.12 31.55
C ARG A 102 -2.17 -16.15 30.59
N ILE A 103 -1.43 -16.50 29.53
CA ILE A 103 -1.89 -17.34 28.44
C ILE A 103 -0.97 -18.54 28.34
N LEU A 104 -1.40 -19.70 28.84
CA LEU A 104 -0.63 -20.94 28.73
C LEU A 104 -0.77 -21.58 27.34
N PRO A 105 0.18 -22.41 26.90
CA PRO A 105 0.02 -23.22 25.69
C PRO A 105 -1.19 -24.13 25.78
N PRO A 106 -1.77 -24.59 24.68
CA PRO A 106 -2.81 -25.61 24.68
C PRO A 106 -2.33 -26.92 25.33
N LYS A 107 -3.26 -27.72 25.81
CA LYS A 107 -2.91 -28.99 26.47
C LYS A 107 -2.13 -29.91 25.53
N GLY A 108 -0.91 -30.26 25.93
CA GLY A 108 -0.01 -31.13 25.16
C GLY A 108 0.97 -30.37 24.26
N TYR A 109 0.92 -29.05 24.28
CA TYR A 109 1.89 -28.16 23.64
C TYR A 109 2.83 -27.58 24.69
N ASP A 110 4.08 -27.46 24.33
CA ASP A 110 5.10 -26.75 25.11
C ASP A 110 5.63 -25.56 24.30
N ARG A 111 5.93 -24.46 24.99
CA ARG A 111 6.55 -23.31 24.32
C ARG A 111 7.90 -23.69 23.76
N ILE A 112 8.23 -23.21 22.55
CA ILE A 112 9.58 -23.36 22.00
C ILE A 112 10.60 -22.75 22.98
N PRO A 113 11.80 -23.36 23.17
CA PRO A 113 12.81 -22.84 24.06
C PRO A 113 13.23 -21.41 23.68
N SER A 114 13.51 -20.57 24.68
CA SER A 114 14.14 -19.26 24.48
C SER A 114 15.11 -18.95 25.62
N SER A 115 16.14 -18.17 25.30
CA SER A 115 17.15 -17.74 26.25
C SER A 115 16.87 -16.30 26.75
N ALA A 116 17.34 -15.99 27.96
CA ALA A 116 17.28 -14.62 28.44
C ALA A 116 18.01 -13.66 27.48
N GLY A 117 17.38 -12.53 27.15
CA GLY A 117 17.90 -11.55 26.19
C GLY A 117 17.52 -11.79 24.74
N GLU A 118 16.85 -12.89 24.41
CA GLU A 118 16.24 -13.07 23.10
C GLU A 118 14.89 -12.35 23.00
N LEU A 119 14.50 -11.95 21.78
CA LEU A 119 13.22 -11.30 21.51
C LEU A 119 12.03 -12.15 22.02
N THR A 120 12.07 -13.46 21.83
CA THR A 120 11.05 -14.39 22.33
C THR A 120 10.86 -14.27 23.85
N SER A 121 11.96 -14.24 24.62
CA SER A 121 11.90 -14.06 26.07
C SER A 121 11.35 -12.67 26.43
N PHE A 122 11.73 -11.61 25.70
CA PHE A 122 11.21 -10.27 25.90
C PHE A 122 9.70 -10.21 25.69
N LEU A 123 9.18 -10.76 24.58
CA LEU A 123 7.75 -10.79 24.25
C LEU A 123 6.94 -11.51 25.32
N ARG A 124 7.40 -12.68 25.77
CA ARG A 124 6.76 -13.46 26.83
C ARG A 124 6.67 -12.75 28.16
N ASN A 125 7.68 -11.91 28.47
CA ASN A 125 7.75 -11.15 29.73
C ASN A 125 7.10 -9.78 29.64
N MET A 126 6.57 -9.37 28.48
CA MET A 126 5.81 -8.13 28.38
C MET A 126 4.61 -8.13 29.33
N GLU A 127 4.50 -7.06 30.12
CA GLU A 127 3.41 -6.90 31.09
C GLU A 127 2.06 -6.73 30.38
N LEU A 128 1.03 -7.29 30.99
CA LEU A 128 -0.36 -7.15 30.56
C LEU A 128 -1.14 -6.28 31.55
N LYS A 129 -2.09 -5.50 31.05
CA LYS A 129 -3.10 -4.83 31.87
C LYS A 129 -3.93 -5.86 32.65
N ALA A 130 -4.74 -5.44 33.62
CA ALA A 130 -5.61 -6.36 34.35
C ALA A 130 -6.48 -7.17 33.39
N ASP A 131 -6.85 -8.38 33.82
CA ASP A 131 -7.73 -9.24 33.03
C ASP A 131 -9.07 -8.56 32.73
N GLY A 132 -9.57 -8.72 31.50
CA GLY A 132 -10.79 -8.05 31.02
C GLY A 132 -10.62 -6.53 30.77
N SER A 133 -9.39 -5.99 30.79
CA SER A 133 -9.17 -4.58 30.42
C SER A 133 -9.61 -4.34 28.97
N PRO A 134 -10.37 -3.27 28.70
CA PRO A 134 -10.72 -2.91 27.33
C PRO A 134 -9.50 -2.40 26.55
N VAL A 135 -9.53 -2.54 25.25
CA VAL A 135 -8.62 -1.84 24.34
C VAL A 135 -9.05 -0.37 24.27
N LEU A 136 -8.15 0.53 24.66
CA LEU A 136 -8.36 1.97 24.61
C LEU A 136 -7.70 2.56 23.37
N LEU A 137 -8.33 3.60 22.82
CA LEU A 137 -7.74 4.47 21.79
C LEU A 137 -6.76 5.46 22.43
N TYR A 138 -5.96 6.11 21.61
CA TYR A 138 -4.97 7.12 22.04
C TYR A 138 -5.54 8.28 22.88
N ASP A 139 -6.83 8.57 22.72
CA ASP A 139 -7.54 9.62 23.49
C ASP A 139 -8.17 9.10 24.79
N GLY A 140 -7.93 7.83 25.13
CA GLY A 140 -8.44 7.16 26.33
C GLY A 140 -9.87 6.66 26.22
N THR A 141 -10.53 6.80 25.06
CA THR A 141 -11.86 6.21 24.84
C THR A 141 -11.75 4.71 24.49
N GLU A 142 -12.79 3.94 24.78
CA GLU A 142 -12.82 2.52 24.43
C GLU A 142 -12.99 2.32 22.93
N LYS A 143 -12.27 1.35 22.37
CA LYS A 143 -12.48 0.87 21.00
C LYS A 143 -13.93 0.35 20.84
N GLY A 144 -14.58 0.67 19.73
CA GLY A 144 -15.99 0.32 19.51
C GLY A 144 -16.30 -1.20 19.49
N ALA A 145 -15.35 -2.05 19.06
CA ALA A 145 -15.48 -3.51 19.04
C ALA A 145 -14.44 -4.12 19.99
N GLN A 146 -14.88 -4.72 21.08
CA GLN A 146 -14.02 -5.30 22.13
C GLN A 146 -13.86 -6.83 22.02
N GLU A 147 -14.66 -7.50 21.20
CA GLU A 147 -14.70 -8.98 21.14
C GLU A 147 -13.47 -9.59 20.48
N GLY A 148 -12.66 -8.79 19.79
CA GLY A 148 -11.53 -9.27 18.99
C GLY A 148 -10.23 -9.52 19.76
N HIS A 149 -10.17 -9.24 21.09
CA HIS A 149 -8.96 -9.42 21.88
C HIS A 149 -9.16 -10.35 23.09
N ILE A 150 -8.03 -10.84 23.61
CA ILE A 150 -8.00 -11.69 24.82
C ILE A 150 -7.29 -10.96 25.96
N ALA A 151 -6.24 -10.21 25.67
CA ALA A 151 -5.46 -9.50 26.66
C ALA A 151 -4.82 -8.23 26.04
N VAL A 152 -4.59 -7.23 26.87
CA VAL A 152 -4.04 -5.94 26.47
C VAL A 152 -2.66 -5.77 27.11
N PHE A 153 -1.65 -5.42 26.31
CA PHE A 153 -0.31 -5.14 26.84
C PHE A 153 -0.29 -3.80 27.62
N ALA A 154 0.47 -3.75 28.68
CA ALA A 154 0.72 -2.55 29.46
C ALA A 154 1.77 -1.64 28.76
N LEU A 155 1.56 -1.39 27.48
CA LEU A 155 2.40 -0.57 26.62
C LEU A 155 1.67 0.73 26.31
N ASP A 156 2.19 1.86 26.78
CA ASP A 156 1.59 3.18 26.61
C ASP A 156 1.51 3.57 25.13
N THR A 157 0.31 3.87 24.63
CA THR A 157 0.05 4.28 23.25
C THR A 157 0.41 5.75 22.99
N GLY A 158 0.47 6.57 24.05
CA GLY A 158 0.60 8.02 23.96
C GLY A 158 -0.75 8.73 23.79
N ASP A 159 -0.70 10.04 23.55
CA ASP A 159 -1.87 10.93 23.51
C ASP A 159 -2.21 11.44 22.08
N ARG A 160 -1.61 10.83 21.07
CA ARG A 160 -1.79 11.18 19.64
C ARG A 160 -2.10 9.98 18.80
N ASP A 161 -2.83 10.19 17.71
CA ASP A 161 -3.11 9.15 16.72
C ASP A 161 -1.87 8.85 15.86
N LEU A 162 -0.85 8.22 16.47
CA LEU A 162 0.43 7.91 15.84
C LEU A 162 0.80 6.42 15.93
N GLN A 163 0.75 5.82 17.13
CA GLN A 163 1.13 4.43 17.33
C GLN A 163 0.04 3.48 16.80
N GLN A 164 -0.09 3.38 15.47
CA GLN A 164 -1.08 2.55 14.78
C GLN A 164 -0.57 1.09 14.63
N CYS A 165 -0.98 0.37 13.58
CA CYS A 165 -0.66 -1.06 13.43
C CYS A 165 0.85 -1.32 13.29
N ALA A 166 1.50 -0.76 12.27
CA ALA A 166 2.95 -0.92 12.07
C ALA A 166 3.76 -0.30 13.22
N ASP A 167 3.34 0.86 13.68
CA ASP A 167 4.05 1.62 14.71
C ASP A 167 4.09 0.89 16.04
N SER A 168 3.06 0.12 16.36
CA SER A 168 3.04 -0.76 17.52
C SER A 168 4.13 -1.84 17.43
N ILE A 169 4.39 -2.37 16.24
CA ILE A 169 5.44 -3.36 16.01
C ILE A 169 6.83 -2.70 16.07
N LEU A 170 7.01 -1.56 15.39
CA LEU A 170 8.23 -0.75 15.48
C LEU A 170 8.54 -0.42 16.96
N ARG A 171 7.50 -0.09 17.73
CA ARG A 171 7.62 0.18 19.17
C ARG A 171 8.11 -1.04 19.95
N VAL A 172 7.55 -2.22 19.73
CA VAL A 172 7.93 -3.46 20.44
C VAL A 172 9.40 -3.78 20.19
N TYR A 173 9.86 -3.71 18.95
CA TYR A 173 11.26 -3.93 18.59
C TYR A 173 12.20 -2.87 19.18
N ALA A 174 11.80 -1.61 19.18
CA ALA A 174 12.58 -0.54 19.76
C ALA A 174 12.72 -0.71 21.28
N GLU A 175 11.66 -1.07 21.98
CA GLU A 175 11.69 -1.37 23.44
C GLU A 175 12.59 -2.58 23.74
N TYR A 176 12.54 -3.62 22.91
CA TYR A 176 13.43 -4.77 23.03
C TYR A 176 14.90 -4.34 22.99
N TYR A 177 15.31 -3.61 21.94
CA TYR A 177 16.70 -3.15 21.86
C TYR A 177 17.05 -2.09 22.92
N TRP A 178 16.10 -1.25 23.32
CA TRP A 178 16.28 -0.34 24.43
C TRP A 178 16.58 -1.08 25.73
N SER A 179 15.82 -2.15 26.03
CA SER A 179 15.99 -2.97 27.24
C SER A 179 17.36 -3.65 27.30
N LEU A 180 17.97 -3.94 26.17
CA LEU A 180 19.30 -4.51 26.04
C LEU A 180 20.42 -3.44 26.03
N GLY A 181 20.09 -2.15 26.01
CA GLY A 181 21.06 -1.07 25.79
C GLY A 181 21.68 -1.05 24.38
N ALA A 182 21.12 -1.80 23.43
CA ALA A 182 21.58 -1.93 22.05
C ALA A 182 21.05 -0.77 21.18
N TYR A 183 21.35 0.44 21.59
CA TYR A 183 20.81 1.67 21.00
C TYR A 183 21.22 1.91 19.55
N ASP A 184 22.34 1.36 19.13
CA ASP A 184 22.86 1.36 17.76
C ASP A 184 22.05 0.50 16.81
N LYS A 185 21.23 -0.41 17.36
CA LYS A 185 20.31 -1.24 16.60
C LYS A 185 18.90 -0.64 16.47
N ILE A 186 18.64 0.49 17.13
CA ILE A 186 17.37 1.19 17.02
C ILE A 186 17.45 2.19 15.86
N SER A 187 16.98 1.78 14.71
CA SER A 187 16.86 2.62 13.52
C SER A 187 15.76 2.09 12.62
N PHE A 188 15.05 2.95 11.90
CA PHE A 188 13.89 2.61 11.08
C PHE A 188 13.92 3.41 9.79
N HIS A 189 13.57 2.78 8.67
CA HIS A 189 13.36 3.53 7.44
C HIS A 189 11.99 4.22 7.47
N LEU A 190 11.98 5.50 7.15
CA LEU A 190 10.76 6.24 6.86
C LEU A 190 10.26 5.81 5.48
N THR A 191 8.99 6.09 5.16
CA THR A 191 8.38 5.71 3.88
C THR A 191 9.14 6.23 2.64
N ASN A 192 9.92 7.31 2.80
CA ASN A 192 10.80 7.85 1.76
C ASN A 192 12.21 7.21 1.72
N GLY A 193 12.43 6.12 2.44
CA GLY A 193 13.72 5.42 2.52
C GLY A 193 14.78 6.09 3.42
N PHE A 194 14.48 7.21 4.09
CA PHE A 194 15.43 7.85 5.00
C PHE A 194 15.60 7.04 6.28
N LEU A 195 16.85 6.69 6.64
CA LEU A 195 17.13 5.94 7.86
C LEU A 195 17.14 6.85 9.09
N MET A 196 16.18 6.64 9.97
CA MET A 196 16.03 7.30 11.27
C MET A 196 16.85 6.59 12.34
N GLU A 197 18.09 6.98 12.55
CA GLU A 197 18.98 6.39 13.56
C GLU A 197 18.77 7.00 14.95
N TYR A 198 18.43 6.20 15.93
CA TYR A 198 18.25 6.67 17.32
C TYR A 198 19.54 7.24 17.93
N THR A 199 20.69 6.70 17.55
CA THR A 199 21.99 7.23 17.99
C THR A 199 22.18 8.70 17.58
N LYS A 200 21.82 9.09 16.37
CA LYS A 200 21.84 10.48 15.91
C LYS A 200 20.85 11.36 16.68
N TRP A 201 19.68 10.82 16.98
CA TRP A 201 18.69 11.54 17.79
C TRP A 201 19.17 11.80 19.21
N ARG A 202 19.76 10.81 19.88
CA ARG A 202 20.38 10.96 21.23
C ARG A 202 21.50 12.00 21.25
N GLU A 203 22.28 12.09 20.18
CA GLU A 203 23.28 13.15 20.03
C GLU A 203 22.67 14.55 19.92
N GLY A 204 21.35 14.68 19.80
CA GLY A 204 20.63 15.94 19.71
C GLY A 204 20.37 16.41 18.29
N ASN A 205 20.54 15.54 17.30
CA ASN A 205 20.06 15.80 15.96
C ASN A 205 18.53 15.65 15.94
N ARG A 206 17.87 16.41 15.06
CA ARG A 206 16.43 16.35 14.83
C ARG A 206 16.19 16.38 13.34
N LEU A 207 15.08 15.79 12.90
CA LEU A 207 14.69 15.84 11.50
C LEU A 207 14.35 17.26 11.08
N VAL A 208 14.77 17.59 9.89
CA VAL A 208 14.24 18.69 9.10
C VAL A 208 13.57 18.04 7.90
N VAL A 209 12.25 18.18 7.84
CA VAL A 209 11.41 17.62 6.77
C VAL A 209 10.95 18.77 5.89
N ASN A 210 11.22 18.68 4.60
CA ASN A 210 10.79 19.63 3.60
C ASN A 210 10.23 18.83 2.39
N GLY A 211 8.94 18.51 2.45
CA GLY A 211 8.35 17.54 1.55
C GLY A 211 8.97 16.15 1.79
N ASN A 212 9.45 15.49 0.73
CA ASN A 212 10.15 14.21 0.81
C ASN A 212 11.62 14.35 1.24
N ASP A 213 12.18 15.56 1.21
CA ASP A 213 13.55 15.79 1.66
C ASP A 213 13.62 15.71 3.19
N VAL A 214 14.34 14.73 3.68
CA VAL A 214 14.60 14.52 5.09
C VAL A 214 16.09 14.61 5.37
N SER A 215 16.47 15.39 6.38
CA SER A 215 17.86 15.56 6.76
C SER A 215 18.02 15.74 8.27
N TRP A 216 19.21 15.41 8.76
CA TRP A 216 19.57 15.65 10.16
C TRP A 216 20.05 17.08 10.38
N SER A 217 19.58 17.71 11.46
CA SER A 217 20.05 19.02 11.91
C SER A 217 20.31 19.01 13.41
N LYS A 218 21.48 19.44 13.82
CA LYS A 218 21.83 19.58 15.24
C LYS A 218 20.98 20.67 15.89
N LYS A 219 20.06 20.29 16.75
CA LYS A 219 19.10 21.21 17.40
C LYS A 219 19.20 21.22 18.93
N LYS A 220 19.69 20.13 19.55
CA LYS A 220 19.73 19.93 21.01
C LYS A 220 21.11 19.40 21.46
N GLY A 221 21.35 19.35 22.76
CA GLY A 221 22.45 18.60 23.35
C GLY A 221 22.22 17.11 23.31
N TYR A 222 23.20 16.33 23.77
CA TYR A 222 23.06 14.90 24.00
C TYR A 222 22.01 14.63 25.09
N ASP A 223 21.11 13.68 24.81
CA ASP A 223 20.08 13.26 25.76
C ASP A 223 19.75 11.78 25.51
N ALA A 224 19.90 10.97 26.55
CA ALA A 224 19.66 9.53 26.55
C ALA A 224 18.45 9.13 27.40
N SER A 225 17.61 10.10 27.79
CA SER A 225 16.41 9.82 28.58
C SER A 225 15.39 8.98 27.80
N TYR A 226 14.56 8.26 28.54
CA TYR A 226 13.45 7.51 27.96
C TYR A 226 12.43 8.45 27.30
N GLU A 227 12.25 9.67 27.81
CA GLU A 227 11.44 10.70 27.20
C GLU A 227 11.98 11.06 25.79
N THR A 228 13.29 11.22 25.65
CA THR A 228 13.91 11.46 24.35
C THR A 228 13.75 10.27 23.41
N PHE A 229 13.76 9.04 23.92
CA PHE A 229 13.47 7.84 23.14
C PHE A 229 12.01 7.82 22.66
N ARG A 230 11.04 8.14 23.52
CA ARG A 230 9.62 8.24 23.11
C ARG A 230 9.42 9.31 22.04
N ASN A 231 10.01 10.48 22.20
CA ASN A 231 9.95 11.56 21.20
C ASN A 231 10.60 11.17 19.85
N TYR A 232 11.61 10.28 19.86
CA TYR A 232 12.17 9.69 18.65
C TYR A 232 11.15 8.78 17.98
N LEU A 233 10.51 7.90 18.73
CA LEU A 233 9.50 6.98 18.20
C LEU A 233 8.29 7.71 17.63
N ASP A 234 7.81 8.76 18.30
CA ASP A 234 6.73 9.59 17.75
C ASP A 234 7.07 10.19 16.39
N MET A 235 8.35 10.50 16.16
CA MET A 235 8.82 11.01 14.88
C MET A 235 8.94 9.89 13.85
N VAL A 236 9.30 8.68 14.26
CA VAL A 236 9.27 7.49 13.39
C VAL A 236 7.83 7.22 12.98
N PHE A 237 6.89 7.13 13.91
CA PHE A 237 5.47 6.83 13.65
C PHE A 237 4.78 7.86 12.73
N ALA A 238 5.26 9.09 12.71
CA ALA A 238 4.72 10.12 11.82
C ALA A 238 5.10 9.91 10.34
N TYR A 239 6.14 9.12 10.05
CA TYR A 239 6.71 9.00 8.69
C TYR A 239 7.05 7.57 8.26
N ALA A 240 6.99 6.58 9.14
CA ALA A 240 7.08 5.17 8.82
C ALA A 240 5.67 4.54 8.76
N GLY A 241 5.54 3.30 8.32
CA GLY A 241 4.27 2.57 8.29
C GLY A 241 4.42 1.18 7.72
N THR A 242 3.31 0.55 7.35
CA THR A 242 3.33 -0.81 6.77
C THR A 242 4.12 -0.89 5.47
N LEU A 243 4.15 0.18 4.68
CA LEU A 243 4.90 0.23 3.42
C LEU A 243 6.41 0.19 3.68
N SER A 244 6.97 1.06 4.54
CA SER A 244 8.40 1.01 4.87
C SER A 244 8.79 -0.28 5.58
N LEU A 245 7.91 -0.81 6.45
CA LEU A 245 8.16 -2.08 7.14
C LEU A 245 8.22 -3.26 6.17
N SER A 246 7.38 -3.27 5.14
CA SER A 246 7.37 -4.35 4.14
C SER A 246 8.65 -4.42 3.31
N GLN A 247 9.30 -3.28 3.07
CA GLN A 247 10.58 -3.21 2.37
C GLN A 247 11.76 -3.78 3.17
N GLU A 248 11.61 -3.91 4.48
CA GLU A 248 12.62 -4.45 5.39
C GLU A 248 12.39 -5.93 5.73
N CYS A 249 11.32 -6.53 5.21
CA CYS A 249 10.91 -7.89 5.51
C CYS A 249 11.20 -8.84 4.34
N LYS A 250 11.40 -10.12 4.67
CA LYS A 250 11.54 -11.20 3.68
C LYS A 250 10.46 -12.26 3.88
N PRO A 251 9.87 -12.80 2.81
CA PRO A 251 8.92 -13.91 2.91
C PRO A 251 9.53 -15.10 3.63
N ILE A 252 8.69 -15.80 4.41
CA ILE A 252 9.02 -17.08 5.06
C ILE A 252 7.86 -18.05 4.88
N THR A 253 8.13 -19.34 5.10
CA THR A 253 7.09 -20.38 5.11
C THR A 253 6.45 -20.53 6.49
N ILE A 254 5.29 -21.22 6.56
CA ILE A 254 4.57 -21.45 7.82
C ILE A 254 5.43 -22.26 8.81
N GLU A 255 6.21 -23.22 8.32
CA GLU A 255 7.10 -24.05 9.11
C GLU A 255 8.26 -23.26 9.75
N GLU A 256 8.58 -22.11 9.20
CA GLU A 256 9.67 -21.24 9.69
C GLU A 256 9.22 -20.24 10.76
N ILE A 257 7.91 -20.11 11.03
CA ILE A 257 7.37 -19.11 11.95
C ILE A 257 8.05 -19.18 13.32
N ARG A 258 8.46 -18.03 13.83
CA ARG A 258 8.99 -17.83 15.18
C ARG A 258 8.46 -16.53 15.79
N PRO A 259 8.53 -16.33 17.13
CA PRO A 259 8.18 -15.05 17.72
C PRO A 259 9.00 -13.90 17.11
N GLY A 260 8.33 -12.82 16.76
CA GLY A 260 8.90 -11.69 16.02
C GLY A 260 8.55 -11.70 14.52
N ASP A 261 8.09 -12.79 13.95
CA ASP A 261 7.61 -12.81 12.56
C ASP A 261 6.26 -12.10 12.43
N LEU A 262 5.91 -11.71 11.22
CA LEU A 262 4.75 -10.85 10.95
C LEU A 262 3.83 -11.48 9.89
N PHE A 263 2.53 -11.28 10.06
CA PHE A 263 1.63 -11.23 8.92
C PHE A 263 1.49 -9.76 8.53
N LEU A 264 1.93 -9.39 7.34
CA LEU A 264 2.06 -8.00 6.91
C LEU A 264 1.47 -7.82 5.51
N GLN A 265 0.61 -6.83 5.38
CA GLN A 265 0.22 -6.25 4.10
C GLN A 265 0.73 -4.82 4.07
N GLY A 266 1.73 -4.55 3.22
CA GLY A 266 2.28 -3.20 3.03
C GLY A 266 1.33 -2.31 2.25
N GLY A 267 1.43 -0.99 2.44
CA GLY A 267 0.71 0.00 1.65
C GLY A 267 -0.51 0.61 2.33
N SER A 268 -1.44 1.14 1.53
CA SER A 268 -2.69 1.74 1.99
C SER A 268 -3.87 1.26 1.11
N PRO A 269 -4.80 0.45 1.67
CA PRO A 269 -4.84 0.01 3.05
C PRO A 269 -3.77 -1.04 3.36
N GLY A 270 -3.07 -0.86 4.47
CA GLY A 270 -2.09 -1.80 4.97
C GLY A 270 -2.38 -2.20 6.41
N HIS A 271 -1.94 -3.39 6.80
CA HIS A 271 -2.07 -3.87 8.18
C HIS A 271 -0.99 -4.90 8.50
N CYS A 272 -0.66 -5.03 9.78
CA CYS A 272 0.26 -6.06 10.25
C CYS A 272 -0.09 -6.56 11.65
N VAL A 273 0.22 -7.83 11.88
CA VAL A 273 0.15 -8.46 13.20
C VAL A 273 1.48 -9.15 13.50
N LEU A 274 1.84 -9.17 14.76
CA LEU A 274 3.08 -9.74 15.28
C LEU A 274 2.81 -11.14 15.85
N VAL A 275 3.64 -12.11 15.50
CA VAL A 275 3.70 -13.40 16.21
C VAL A 275 4.42 -13.17 17.54
N VAL A 276 3.70 -13.24 18.66
CA VAL A 276 4.26 -12.96 19.99
C VAL A 276 4.68 -14.19 20.77
N ASP A 277 4.20 -15.38 20.39
CA ASP A 277 4.62 -16.64 20.96
C ASP A 277 4.37 -17.82 20.01
N VAL A 278 5.13 -18.92 20.25
CA VAL A 278 5.01 -20.18 19.52
C VAL A 278 5.12 -21.33 20.50
N ALA A 279 4.24 -22.32 20.35
CA ALA A 279 4.31 -23.58 21.06
C ALA A 279 4.20 -24.76 20.10
N GLU A 280 4.74 -25.91 20.50
CA GLU A 280 4.84 -27.12 19.69
C GLU A 280 4.44 -28.38 20.52
N ASP A 281 3.72 -29.31 19.91
CA ASP A 281 3.42 -30.61 20.54
C ASP A 281 4.53 -31.65 20.30
N SER A 282 4.41 -32.81 20.91
CA SER A 282 5.40 -33.88 20.78
C SER A 282 5.48 -34.49 19.37
N ALA A 283 4.57 -34.19 18.47
CA ALA A 283 4.55 -34.61 17.07
C ALA A 283 5.13 -33.57 16.14
N GLY A 284 5.47 -32.35 16.64
CA GLY A 284 5.98 -31.26 15.88
C GLY A 284 4.88 -30.33 15.28
N ASN A 285 3.60 -30.52 15.68
CA ASN A 285 2.56 -29.57 15.29
C ASN A 285 2.68 -28.27 16.11
N ARG A 286 2.48 -27.15 15.49
CA ARG A 286 2.74 -25.84 16.10
C ARG A 286 1.48 -25.00 16.24
N CYS A 287 1.51 -24.07 17.18
CA CYS A 287 0.50 -23.04 17.32
C CYS A 287 1.13 -21.69 17.71
N TYR A 288 0.43 -20.60 17.43
CA TYR A 288 0.94 -19.24 17.44
C TYR A 288 0.01 -18.29 18.19
N LEU A 289 0.57 -17.36 18.98
CA LEU A 289 -0.16 -16.20 19.50
C LEU A 289 0.12 -14.99 18.61
N LEU A 290 -0.92 -14.27 18.26
CA LEU A 290 -0.86 -13.08 17.43
C LEU A 290 -1.26 -11.82 18.23
N ALA A 291 -0.61 -10.68 17.96
CA ALA A 291 -0.93 -9.40 18.58
C ALA A 291 -0.85 -8.24 17.57
N GLN A 292 -1.63 -7.19 17.82
CA GLN A 292 -1.69 -6.02 16.95
C GLN A 292 -1.92 -4.72 17.70
N GLY A 293 -1.52 -3.57 17.10
CA GLY A 293 -2.20 -2.28 17.21
C GLY A 293 -3.17 -2.10 16.04
N TYR A 294 -3.86 -0.96 15.94
CA TYR A 294 -4.78 -0.68 14.82
C TYR A 294 -4.97 0.83 14.61
N MET A 295 -5.78 1.21 13.63
CA MET A 295 -6.22 2.59 13.39
C MET A 295 -7.65 2.81 13.90
N PRO A 296 -7.95 3.93 14.60
CA PRO A 296 -7.00 4.89 15.17
C PRO A 296 -6.01 4.24 16.12
N ALA A 297 -4.88 4.95 16.46
CA ALA A 297 -3.88 4.45 17.40
C ALA A 297 -4.54 3.97 18.70
N GLN A 298 -4.19 2.76 19.11
CA GLN A 298 -4.84 2.06 20.21
C GLN A 298 -3.88 1.12 20.93
N ASP A 299 -4.28 0.65 22.09
CA ASP A 299 -3.53 -0.33 22.86
C ASP A 299 -3.09 -1.53 22.02
N PHE A 300 -1.83 -1.91 22.16
CA PHE A 300 -1.32 -3.16 21.60
C PHE A 300 -1.93 -4.34 22.37
N HIS A 301 -2.51 -5.32 21.66
CA HIS A 301 -3.32 -6.36 22.29
C HIS A 301 -3.18 -7.72 21.60
N ILE A 302 -3.35 -8.80 22.36
CA ILE A 302 -3.36 -10.18 21.88
C ILE A 302 -4.72 -10.48 21.26
N LEU A 303 -4.69 -11.04 20.05
CA LEU A 303 -5.88 -11.34 19.27
C LEU A 303 -6.59 -12.60 19.77
N ARG A 304 -7.90 -12.58 19.71
CA ARG A 304 -8.72 -13.79 19.78
C ARG A 304 -8.58 -14.59 18.49
N ASN A 305 -8.50 -15.91 18.59
CA ASN A 305 -8.64 -16.76 17.41
C ASN A 305 -10.13 -16.83 17.02
N PRO A 306 -10.52 -16.43 15.79
CA PRO A 306 -11.92 -16.47 15.36
C PRO A 306 -12.52 -17.90 15.28
N LEU A 307 -11.67 -18.93 15.21
CA LEU A 307 -12.09 -20.32 15.14
C LEU A 307 -12.33 -20.95 16.53
N HIS A 308 -11.84 -20.32 17.61
CA HIS A 308 -11.85 -20.87 18.98
C HIS A 308 -12.27 -19.80 19.99
N GLU A 309 -13.36 -20.02 20.72
CA GLU A 309 -13.95 -18.99 21.60
C GLU A 309 -13.07 -18.66 22.82
N GLU A 310 -12.46 -19.65 23.46
CA GLU A 310 -11.66 -19.50 24.68
C GLU A 310 -10.16 -19.79 24.50
N ASP A 311 -9.74 -20.15 23.28
CA ASP A 311 -8.36 -20.49 22.95
C ASP A 311 -7.80 -19.47 21.93
N PRO A 312 -6.86 -18.58 22.33
CA PRO A 312 -6.32 -17.58 21.45
C PRO A 312 -5.23 -18.09 20.49
N TRP A 313 -4.82 -19.35 20.61
CA TRP A 313 -3.76 -19.92 19.79
C TRP A 313 -4.27 -20.25 18.38
N TYR A 314 -3.52 -19.83 17.37
CA TYR A 314 -3.74 -20.14 15.96
C TYR A 314 -2.94 -21.40 15.61
N TYR A 315 -3.61 -22.48 15.25
CA TYR A 315 -2.96 -23.76 14.97
C TYR A 315 -2.45 -23.83 13.54
N GLU A 316 -1.23 -24.36 13.36
CA GLU A 316 -0.59 -24.50 12.04
C GLU A 316 -1.49 -25.22 11.02
N ALA A 317 -2.13 -26.31 11.46
CA ALA A 317 -3.06 -27.08 10.61
C ALA A 317 -4.31 -26.30 10.15
N GLU A 318 -4.62 -25.18 10.80
CA GLU A 318 -5.77 -24.30 10.52
C GLU A 318 -5.35 -23.01 9.79
N LEU A 319 -4.04 -22.75 9.67
CA LEU A 319 -3.54 -21.61 8.93
C LEU A 319 -3.81 -21.82 7.43
N THR A 320 -4.81 -21.14 6.94
CA THR A 320 -5.16 -21.12 5.51
C THR A 320 -5.24 -19.66 5.04
N PHE A 321 -4.82 -19.40 3.82
CA PHE A 321 -4.94 -18.08 3.25
C PHE A 321 -6.24 -17.93 2.43
N PRO A 322 -6.96 -16.80 2.55
CA PRO A 322 -6.64 -15.67 3.43
C PRO A 322 -6.74 -16.06 4.92
N LEU A 323 -5.70 -15.69 5.71
CA LEU A 323 -5.76 -15.81 7.15
C LEU A 323 -6.66 -14.73 7.73
N ASN A 324 -7.74 -15.15 8.38
CA ASN A 324 -8.68 -14.21 9.00
C ASN A 324 -8.34 -14.01 10.47
N THR A 325 -8.08 -12.74 10.83
CA THR A 325 -8.02 -12.27 12.22
C THR A 325 -9.30 -11.50 12.55
N PRO A 326 -9.57 -11.15 13.81
CA PRO A 326 -10.78 -10.39 14.15
C PRO A 326 -10.93 -9.05 13.43
N SER A 327 -9.84 -8.47 12.96
CA SER A 327 -9.84 -7.11 12.37
C SER A 327 -9.36 -7.06 10.93
N TRP A 328 -8.75 -8.13 10.40
CA TRP A 328 -8.12 -8.11 9.08
C TRP A 328 -8.02 -9.52 8.46
N SER A 329 -7.95 -9.57 7.13
CA SER A 329 -7.68 -10.79 6.37
C SER A 329 -6.38 -10.65 5.60
N PHE A 330 -5.43 -11.56 5.84
CA PHE A 330 -4.12 -11.57 5.20
C PHE A 330 -4.11 -12.60 4.06
N ASN A 331 -3.69 -12.18 2.88
CA ASN A 331 -3.54 -13.06 1.72
C ASN A 331 -2.27 -13.92 1.81
N GLU A 332 -2.16 -14.91 0.96
CA GLU A 332 -0.94 -15.68 0.76
C GLU A 332 0.22 -14.74 0.38
N GLY A 333 1.41 -14.98 0.92
CA GLY A 333 2.56 -14.10 0.77
C GLY A 333 2.68 -13.00 1.84
N SER A 334 1.69 -12.84 2.73
CA SER A 334 1.76 -11.85 3.84
C SER A 334 2.64 -12.28 5.01
N LEU A 335 3.07 -13.55 5.07
CA LEU A 335 3.90 -14.06 6.14
C LEU A 335 5.35 -13.75 5.89
N VAL A 336 5.93 -12.87 6.73
CA VAL A 336 7.27 -12.30 6.51
C VAL A 336 8.07 -12.24 7.80
N ARG A 337 9.39 -12.18 7.66
CA ARG A 337 10.35 -11.94 8.74
C ARG A 337 11.05 -10.61 8.55
N TRP A 338 11.04 -9.78 9.57
CA TRP A 338 11.86 -8.59 9.61
C TRP A 338 13.33 -8.99 9.76
N THR A 339 14.12 -8.74 8.72
CA THR A 339 15.54 -9.08 8.70
C THR A 339 16.32 -8.09 9.54
N GLU A 340 17.39 -8.59 10.18
CA GLU A 340 18.15 -7.86 11.20
C GLU A 340 18.43 -6.38 10.86
N PHE A 341 18.23 -5.58 11.81
CA PHE A 341 18.31 -4.14 11.90
C PHE A 341 19.72 -3.63 12.18
N PRO A 342 20.20 -2.57 11.48
CA PRO A 342 19.89 -2.23 10.10
C PRO A 342 20.64 -3.16 9.16
N LEU A 343 20.05 -3.49 8.01
CA LEU A 343 20.82 -4.05 6.90
C LEU A 343 21.77 -2.95 6.42
N THR A 344 23.04 -3.05 6.78
CA THR A 344 24.06 -2.44 5.96
C THR A 344 23.88 -3.04 4.57
N MET A 345 23.71 -2.19 3.55
CA MET A 345 23.87 -2.63 2.18
C MET A 345 25.33 -3.07 2.01
N ASP A 346 25.61 -4.33 2.33
CA ASP A 346 26.77 -4.99 1.83
C ASP A 346 26.47 -5.31 0.35
N THR A 347 27.03 -4.48 -0.50
CA THR A 347 27.29 -4.81 -1.90
C THR A 347 28.28 -5.96 -1.94
N ALA A 348 27.82 -7.16 -1.67
CA ALA A 348 28.50 -8.40 -1.97
C ALA A 348 27.65 -9.14 -2.99
N SER A 349 27.87 -8.78 -4.25
CA SER A 349 27.54 -9.62 -5.38
C SER A 349 28.29 -10.93 -5.24
N GLU A 350 27.63 -11.96 -4.70
CA GLU A 350 28.08 -13.32 -4.98
C GLU A 350 27.50 -13.73 -6.33
N GLY A 351 28.43 -13.83 -7.28
CA GLY A 351 28.16 -14.13 -8.67
C GLY A 351 27.37 -15.41 -8.87
N ARG A 352 26.21 -15.27 -9.48
CA ARG A 352 25.73 -16.26 -10.42
C ARG A 352 26.39 -15.93 -11.77
N GLU A 353 27.28 -16.80 -12.24
CA GLU A 353 27.73 -16.80 -13.63
C GLU A 353 26.47 -16.91 -14.52
N ALA A 354 26.13 -15.79 -15.14
CA ALA A 354 25.20 -15.79 -16.24
C ALA A 354 25.83 -16.58 -17.37
N GLY A 355 25.27 -17.74 -17.66
CA GLY A 355 25.55 -18.45 -18.89
C GLY A 355 25.22 -17.53 -20.06
N ALA A 356 26.22 -17.16 -20.83
CA ALA A 356 26.07 -16.34 -22.01
C ALA A 356 25.07 -16.98 -22.99
N VAL A 357 23.90 -16.39 -23.09
CA VAL A 357 22.99 -16.61 -24.22
C VAL A 357 23.53 -15.81 -25.40
N PRO A 358 23.66 -16.39 -26.59
CA PRO A 358 24.23 -15.66 -27.74
C PRO A 358 23.29 -14.50 -28.10
N ALA A 359 23.85 -13.32 -28.24
CA ALA A 359 23.15 -12.15 -28.79
C ALA A 359 22.54 -12.51 -30.16
N MET A 360 21.22 -12.58 -30.23
CA MET A 360 20.50 -12.63 -31.49
C MET A 360 20.42 -11.20 -32.04
N SER A 361 21.20 -10.96 -33.09
CA SER A 361 21.06 -9.76 -33.92
C SER A 361 19.63 -9.69 -34.48
N HIS A 362 18.94 -8.58 -34.26
CA HIS A 362 17.67 -8.25 -34.88
C HIS A 362 17.85 -8.21 -36.40
N GLN A 363 17.44 -9.29 -37.07
CA GLN A 363 17.22 -9.24 -38.51
C GLN A 363 15.74 -8.94 -38.72
N VAL A 364 15.46 -7.77 -39.26
CA VAL A 364 14.14 -7.44 -39.82
C VAL A 364 13.87 -8.43 -40.95
N GLY A 365 13.17 -9.50 -40.60
CA GLY A 365 12.73 -10.50 -41.58
C GLY A 365 11.51 -9.95 -42.36
N THR A 366 11.58 -9.92 -43.69
CA THR A 366 10.41 -9.67 -44.51
C THR A 366 9.33 -10.70 -44.18
N ALA A 367 8.12 -10.22 -43.83
CA ALA A 367 6.96 -11.07 -43.50
C ALA A 367 6.73 -12.19 -44.51
N PRO A 368 6.37 -13.40 -44.06
CA PRO A 368 6.04 -14.52 -44.97
C PRO A 368 4.86 -14.15 -45.90
N LYS A 369 4.88 -14.62 -47.12
CA LYS A 369 3.90 -14.26 -48.19
C LYS A 369 2.40 -14.52 -47.90
N ASN A 370 2.03 -15.08 -46.76
CA ASN A 370 0.65 -15.34 -46.30
C ASN A 370 0.52 -15.13 -44.77
N SER A 371 0.97 -14.03 -44.24
CA SER A 371 0.77 -13.69 -42.83
C SER A 371 -0.11 -12.46 -42.69
N SER A 372 -0.90 -12.44 -41.59
CA SER A 372 -1.59 -11.25 -41.08
C SER A 372 -0.77 -10.66 -39.96
N GLN A 373 -0.77 -9.33 -39.79
CA GLN A 373 -0.08 -8.64 -38.75
C GLN A 373 -0.98 -7.58 -38.09
N VAL A 374 -0.82 -7.39 -36.81
CA VAL A 374 -1.41 -6.30 -36.02
C VAL A 374 -0.31 -5.63 -35.24
N THR A 375 -0.17 -4.32 -35.43
CA THR A 375 0.69 -3.48 -34.61
C THR A 375 -0.10 -3.00 -33.39
N LEU A 376 0.43 -3.23 -32.18
CA LEU A 376 -0.15 -2.78 -30.92
C LEU A 376 0.80 -1.78 -30.26
N LEU A 377 0.24 -0.65 -29.82
CA LEU A 377 0.89 0.33 -28.98
C LEU A 377 0.17 0.38 -27.63
N ALA A 378 0.92 0.35 -26.53
CA ALA A 378 0.34 0.50 -25.18
C ALA A 378 1.14 1.47 -24.35
N VAL A 379 0.44 2.27 -23.53
CA VAL A 379 1.01 3.22 -22.57
C VAL A 379 0.45 2.97 -21.18
N GLY A 380 1.15 3.50 -20.17
CA GLY A 380 0.84 3.29 -18.77
C GLY A 380 -0.26 4.18 -18.21
N ASP A 381 -0.06 4.66 -16.98
CA ASP A 381 -1.08 5.29 -16.14
C ASP A 381 -1.40 6.71 -16.59
N ASN A 382 -2.62 6.93 -17.08
CA ASN A 382 -3.20 8.24 -17.31
C ASN A 382 -3.85 8.72 -15.99
N LEU A 383 -3.01 9.24 -15.09
CA LEU A 383 -3.34 9.62 -13.71
C LEU A 383 -3.60 11.13 -13.62
N ILE A 384 -4.85 11.53 -13.75
CA ILE A 384 -5.27 12.92 -13.90
C ILE A 384 -5.39 13.64 -12.56
N HIS A 385 -4.29 14.20 -12.09
CA HIS A 385 -4.26 15.07 -10.92
C HIS A 385 -5.01 16.37 -11.14
N ILE A 386 -5.39 17.06 -10.07
CA ILE A 386 -6.17 18.31 -10.15
C ILE A 386 -5.42 19.42 -10.93
N GLU A 387 -4.09 19.40 -10.94
CA GLU A 387 -3.27 20.34 -11.72
C GLU A 387 -3.37 20.02 -13.22
N VAL A 388 -3.43 18.75 -13.61
CA VAL A 388 -3.68 18.34 -14.98
C VAL A 388 -5.09 18.76 -15.40
N VAL A 389 -6.09 18.59 -14.53
CA VAL A 389 -7.45 19.10 -14.78
C VAL A 389 -7.44 20.61 -15.06
N LYS A 390 -6.69 21.39 -14.25
CA LYS A 390 -6.59 22.85 -14.42
C LYS A 390 -5.96 23.26 -15.74
N SER A 391 -5.04 22.46 -16.30
CA SER A 391 -4.34 22.75 -17.55
C SER A 391 -5.26 22.78 -18.79
N GLY A 392 -6.38 22.05 -18.71
CA GLY A 392 -7.37 22.00 -19.81
C GLY A 392 -8.41 23.11 -19.77
N LYS A 393 -8.48 23.89 -18.69
CA LYS A 393 -9.53 24.91 -18.51
C LYS A 393 -9.37 26.07 -19.49
N GLN A 394 -10.43 26.36 -20.27
CA GLN A 394 -10.48 27.44 -21.24
C GLN A 394 -11.04 28.72 -20.62
N GLU A 395 -10.86 29.88 -21.34
CA GLU A 395 -11.37 31.18 -20.90
C GLU A 395 -12.90 31.24 -20.76
N ASP A 396 -13.63 30.46 -21.56
CA ASP A 396 -15.09 30.37 -21.50
C ASP A 396 -15.60 29.42 -20.42
N GLY A 397 -14.69 28.75 -19.67
CA GLY A 397 -14.97 27.83 -18.61
C GLY A 397 -15.13 26.37 -19.05
N SER A 398 -15.05 26.08 -20.35
CA SER A 398 -14.99 24.70 -20.87
C SER A 398 -13.62 24.07 -20.61
N TYR A 399 -13.48 22.79 -20.96
CA TYR A 399 -12.22 22.05 -20.82
C TYR A 399 -11.82 21.42 -22.16
N GLN A 400 -10.51 21.35 -22.42
CA GLN A 400 -9.91 20.68 -23.56
C GLN A 400 -8.53 20.14 -23.21
N TYR A 401 -8.22 18.91 -23.61
CA TYR A 401 -6.99 18.21 -23.19
C TYR A 401 -6.15 17.66 -24.35
N ASP A 402 -6.43 17.98 -25.61
CA ASP A 402 -5.65 17.52 -26.77
C ASP A 402 -4.16 17.84 -26.65
N HIS A 403 -3.81 18.93 -25.95
CA HIS A 403 -2.43 19.35 -25.73
C HIS A 403 -1.59 18.33 -24.96
N LEU A 404 -2.21 17.46 -24.12
CA LEU A 404 -1.53 16.46 -23.32
C LEU A 404 -0.85 15.40 -24.21
N TYR A 405 -1.52 14.95 -25.25
CA TYR A 405 -1.14 13.78 -26.04
C TYR A 405 -0.59 14.11 -27.42
N LYS A 406 -0.59 15.39 -27.82
CA LYS A 406 -0.28 15.85 -29.17
C LYS A 406 1.06 15.40 -29.73
N ASN A 407 2.08 15.25 -28.87
CA ASN A 407 3.44 14.90 -29.32
C ASN A 407 3.59 13.41 -29.67
N LEU A 408 2.63 12.57 -29.24
CA LEU A 408 2.60 11.13 -29.53
C LEU A 408 1.39 10.73 -30.38
N ALA A 409 0.54 11.68 -30.78
CA ALA A 409 -0.70 11.40 -31.50
C ALA A 409 -0.46 10.72 -32.86
N ASP A 410 0.64 11.01 -33.54
CA ASP A 410 0.98 10.39 -34.81
C ASP A 410 1.36 8.93 -34.64
N GLU A 411 2.16 8.58 -33.61
CA GLU A 411 2.51 7.20 -33.27
C GLU A 411 1.29 6.40 -32.80
N ILE A 412 0.46 7.00 -31.94
CA ILE A 412 -0.77 6.38 -31.44
C ILE A 412 -1.70 6.02 -32.62
N LYS A 413 -1.92 6.96 -33.55
CA LYS A 413 -2.76 6.75 -34.74
C LYS A 413 -2.15 5.81 -35.78
N ALA A 414 -0.83 5.65 -35.79
CA ALA A 414 -0.16 4.75 -36.73
C ALA A 414 -0.27 3.28 -36.33
N ALA A 415 -0.53 2.97 -35.05
CA ALA A 415 -0.77 1.61 -34.61
C ALA A 415 -2.13 1.09 -35.07
N ASP A 416 -2.21 -0.21 -35.35
CA ASP A 416 -3.52 -0.86 -35.64
C ASP A 416 -4.41 -0.84 -34.39
N LEU A 417 -3.83 -0.96 -33.19
CA LEU A 417 -4.50 -0.87 -31.90
C LEU A 417 -3.65 -0.07 -30.91
N ALA A 418 -4.23 0.97 -30.33
CA ALA A 418 -3.60 1.76 -29.28
C ALA A 418 -4.35 1.59 -27.96
N VAL A 419 -3.62 1.31 -26.87
CA VAL A 419 -4.15 0.98 -25.53
C VAL A 419 -3.62 1.99 -24.50
N VAL A 420 -4.50 2.48 -23.62
CA VAL A 420 -4.14 3.33 -22.48
C VAL A 420 -4.80 2.84 -21.20
N ASN A 421 -4.07 2.91 -20.08
CA ASN A 421 -4.67 2.74 -18.76
C ASN A 421 -5.24 4.08 -18.26
N GLN A 422 -6.55 4.29 -18.39
CA GLN A 422 -7.22 5.43 -17.79
C GLN A 422 -7.45 5.16 -16.31
N GLU A 423 -6.52 5.58 -15.49
CA GLU A 423 -6.50 5.19 -14.07
C GLU A 423 -7.57 5.91 -13.27
N THR A 424 -7.76 7.21 -13.50
CA THR A 424 -8.75 8.02 -12.79
C THR A 424 -10.12 7.93 -13.44
N ILE A 425 -11.17 7.86 -12.60
CA ILE A 425 -12.56 7.75 -13.07
C ILE A 425 -13.02 9.02 -13.80
N LEU A 426 -13.76 8.86 -14.89
CA LEU A 426 -14.40 9.95 -15.64
C LEU A 426 -15.80 10.24 -15.07
N GLY A 427 -15.87 10.71 -13.81
CA GLY A 427 -17.14 10.96 -13.13
C GLY A 427 -17.88 12.21 -13.61
N GLY A 428 -17.19 13.10 -14.34
CA GLY A 428 -17.77 14.27 -14.96
C GLY A 428 -18.28 15.34 -13.98
N ASP A 429 -19.16 16.22 -14.46
CA ASP A 429 -19.68 17.43 -13.78
C ASP A 429 -20.59 17.15 -12.59
N ASP A 430 -21.05 15.92 -12.42
CA ASP A 430 -21.91 15.54 -11.29
C ASP A 430 -21.18 15.63 -9.94
N PHE A 431 -19.86 15.69 -9.98
CA PHE A 431 -18.96 15.79 -8.84
C PHE A 431 -17.96 16.93 -9.06
N ALA A 432 -17.46 17.52 -7.96
CA ALA A 432 -16.33 18.42 -8.07
C ALA A 432 -15.11 17.69 -8.64
N TYR A 433 -14.41 18.26 -9.59
CA TYR A 433 -13.14 17.70 -10.06
C TYR A 433 -12.12 17.71 -8.95
N SER A 434 -11.39 16.60 -8.80
CA SER A 434 -10.46 16.37 -7.68
C SER A 434 -9.25 15.53 -8.12
N GLY A 435 -8.17 15.68 -7.37
CA GLY A 435 -6.98 14.86 -7.48
C GLY A 435 -6.85 13.94 -6.26
N TYR A 436 -5.61 13.51 -5.97
CA TYR A 436 -5.31 12.64 -4.83
C TYR A 436 -5.93 13.16 -3.52
N PRO A 437 -6.48 12.31 -2.62
CA PRO A 437 -6.49 10.84 -2.71
C PRO A 437 -7.70 10.24 -3.46
N SER A 438 -8.73 11.01 -3.78
CA SER A 438 -9.94 10.53 -4.44
C SER A 438 -10.19 11.34 -5.70
N PHE A 439 -9.88 10.75 -6.83
CA PHE A 439 -9.90 11.41 -8.13
C PHE A 439 -11.30 11.51 -8.72
N ASN A 440 -11.57 12.63 -9.38
CA ASN A 440 -12.65 12.79 -10.34
C ASN A 440 -12.18 13.61 -11.52
N SER A 441 -12.19 13.02 -12.70
CA SER A 441 -11.73 13.63 -13.94
C SER A 441 -12.88 14.11 -14.82
N PRO A 442 -12.70 15.22 -15.57
CA PRO A 442 -13.61 15.64 -16.62
C PRO A 442 -13.75 14.57 -17.72
N SER A 443 -14.94 14.45 -18.29
CA SER A 443 -15.18 13.55 -19.44
C SER A 443 -14.38 13.93 -20.69
N GLU A 444 -14.00 15.21 -20.83
CA GLU A 444 -13.17 15.74 -21.91
C GLU A 444 -11.76 15.15 -21.95
N ILE A 445 -11.29 14.52 -20.84
CA ILE A 445 -10.10 13.66 -20.88
C ILE A 445 -10.32 12.45 -21.79
N GLY A 446 -11.48 11.81 -21.69
CA GLY A 446 -11.87 10.73 -22.59
C GLY A 446 -11.98 11.18 -24.06
N GLU A 447 -12.56 12.38 -24.32
CA GLU A 447 -12.59 12.97 -25.66
C GLU A 447 -11.19 13.16 -26.23
N ALA A 448 -10.24 13.64 -25.41
CA ALA A 448 -8.87 13.82 -25.84
C ALA A 448 -8.14 12.49 -26.10
N LEU A 449 -8.44 11.42 -25.37
CA LEU A 449 -7.93 10.07 -25.65
C LEU A 449 -8.45 9.56 -27.01
N VAL A 450 -9.75 9.73 -27.31
CA VAL A 450 -10.33 9.40 -28.62
C VAL A 450 -9.68 10.21 -29.73
N SER A 451 -9.51 11.52 -29.51
CA SER A 451 -8.86 12.43 -30.47
C SER A 451 -7.39 12.04 -30.72
N ALA A 452 -6.68 11.57 -29.71
CA ALA A 452 -5.32 11.06 -29.83
C ALA A 452 -5.24 9.74 -30.61
N GLY A 453 -6.31 8.96 -30.69
CA GLY A 453 -6.40 7.74 -31.48
C GLY A 453 -6.38 6.44 -30.69
N PHE A 454 -6.66 6.46 -29.39
CA PHE A 454 -6.74 5.25 -28.57
C PHE A 454 -7.99 4.44 -28.89
N ASP A 455 -7.81 3.13 -29.18
CA ASP A 455 -8.86 2.17 -29.51
C ASP A 455 -9.33 1.38 -28.28
N VAL A 456 -8.48 1.23 -27.27
CA VAL A 456 -8.73 0.42 -26.07
C VAL A 456 -8.38 1.20 -24.83
N VAL A 457 -9.31 1.23 -23.87
CA VAL A 457 -9.14 1.93 -22.58
C VAL A 457 -9.37 0.96 -21.44
N THR A 458 -8.41 0.81 -20.54
CA THR A 458 -8.54 -0.02 -19.34
C THR A 458 -8.98 0.85 -18.16
N HIS A 459 -9.95 0.34 -17.38
CA HIS A 459 -10.55 1.03 -16.24
C HIS A 459 -10.61 0.21 -14.94
N ALA A 460 -10.13 -1.07 -14.93
CA ALA A 460 -9.97 -1.77 -13.66
C ALA A 460 -8.70 -1.28 -12.98
N THR A 461 -8.83 -0.28 -12.13
CA THR A 461 -7.77 0.37 -11.36
C THR A 461 -8.19 0.51 -9.89
N ASN A 462 -7.24 0.82 -9.01
CA ASN A 462 -7.55 1.11 -7.61
C ASN A 462 -8.40 2.39 -7.43
N HIS A 463 -8.40 3.30 -8.43
CA HIS A 463 -9.17 4.56 -8.43
C HIS A 463 -10.55 4.47 -9.11
N THR A 464 -10.95 3.30 -9.59
CA THR A 464 -12.26 3.12 -10.27
C THR A 464 -13.45 3.53 -9.38
N MET A 465 -13.37 3.32 -8.08
CA MET A 465 -14.48 3.56 -7.15
C MET A 465 -14.35 4.84 -6.32
N ASP A 466 -13.43 5.72 -6.61
CA ASP A 466 -13.14 6.93 -5.82
C ASP A 466 -14.37 7.83 -5.58
N MET A 467 -15.27 7.92 -6.56
CA MET A 467 -16.54 8.67 -6.47
C MET A 467 -17.77 7.75 -6.41
N GLY A 468 -17.55 6.45 -6.13
CA GLY A 468 -18.60 5.46 -5.98
C GLY A 468 -19.30 5.09 -7.29
N TYR A 469 -20.36 4.27 -7.17
CA TYR A 469 -21.08 3.70 -8.32
C TYR A 469 -21.58 4.74 -9.34
N LYS A 470 -22.01 5.94 -8.88
CA LYS A 470 -22.55 6.97 -9.78
C LYS A 470 -21.47 7.45 -10.76
N ALA A 471 -20.24 7.62 -10.32
CA ALA A 471 -19.16 8.03 -11.20
C ALA A 471 -18.78 6.94 -12.21
N VAL A 472 -18.77 5.67 -11.78
CA VAL A 472 -18.58 4.54 -12.69
C VAL A 472 -19.69 4.52 -13.75
N LYS A 473 -20.93 4.78 -13.36
CA LYS A 473 -22.05 4.88 -14.31
C LYS A 473 -21.86 6.03 -15.31
N ASN A 474 -21.43 7.19 -14.84
CA ASN A 474 -21.17 8.34 -15.73
C ASN A 474 -20.05 7.99 -16.73
N THR A 475 -19.04 7.23 -16.31
CA THR A 475 -17.98 6.72 -17.19
C THR A 475 -18.55 5.79 -18.26
N PHE A 476 -19.47 4.89 -17.92
CA PHE A 476 -20.18 4.06 -18.93
C PHE A 476 -20.99 4.94 -19.89
N ASP A 477 -21.79 5.87 -19.35
CA ASP A 477 -22.63 6.75 -20.16
C ASP A 477 -21.77 7.57 -21.14
N PHE A 478 -20.60 8.04 -20.72
CA PHE A 478 -19.63 8.71 -21.58
C PHE A 478 -19.14 7.78 -22.70
N TRP A 479 -18.59 6.60 -22.38
CA TRP A 479 -18.04 5.69 -23.36
C TRP A 479 -19.09 5.11 -24.31
N SER A 480 -20.36 5.07 -23.89
CA SER A 480 -21.46 4.66 -24.80
C SER A 480 -21.61 5.55 -26.02
N GLY A 481 -21.08 6.80 -25.96
CA GLY A 481 -21.01 7.71 -27.08
C GLY A 481 -19.88 7.40 -28.09
N TYR A 482 -18.95 6.50 -27.73
CA TYR A 482 -17.78 6.13 -28.55
C TYR A 482 -17.70 4.59 -28.76
N PRO A 483 -18.64 4.01 -29.53
CA PRO A 483 -18.75 2.56 -29.71
C PRO A 483 -17.53 1.94 -30.42
N GLU A 484 -16.68 2.74 -31.03
CA GLU A 484 -15.40 2.34 -31.63
C GLU A 484 -14.33 2.06 -30.59
N VAL A 485 -14.46 2.56 -29.35
CA VAL A 485 -13.51 2.34 -28.25
C VAL A 485 -13.91 1.11 -27.45
N THR A 486 -12.98 0.20 -27.28
CA THR A 486 -13.15 -0.96 -26.40
C THR A 486 -12.81 -0.61 -24.96
N VAL A 487 -13.79 -0.63 -24.06
CA VAL A 487 -13.61 -0.36 -22.63
C VAL A 487 -13.46 -1.67 -21.86
N LEU A 488 -12.41 -1.79 -21.07
CA LEU A 488 -12.08 -2.99 -20.32
C LEU A 488 -12.12 -2.76 -18.81
N GLY A 489 -12.41 -3.80 -18.05
CA GLY A 489 -12.21 -3.84 -16.60
C GLY A 489 -13.42 -3.43 -15.77
N ILE A 490 -14.33 -2.62 -16.31
CA ILE A 490 -15.59 -2.23 -15.66
C ILE A 490 -16.78 -2.84 -16.43
N ASN A 491 -17.91 -3.10 -15.73
CA ASN A 491 -19.04 -3.80 -16.30
C ASN A 491 -20.37 -3.26 -15.76
N GLU A 492 -21.33 -2.97 -16.63
CA GLU A 492 -22.69 -2.55 -16.22
C GLU A 492 -23.55 -3.73 -15.75
N THR A 493 -23.29 -4.91 -16.30
CA THR A 493 -24.06 -6.14 -16.01
C THR A 493 -23.15 -7.34 -15.77
N LYS A 494 -23.71 -8.34 -15.11
CA LYS A 494 -23.01 -9.63 -14.93
C LYS A 494 -22.69 -10.32 -16.26
N GLU A 495 -23.55 -10.17 -17.27
CA GLU A 495 -23.35 -10.71 -18.61
C GLU A 495 -22.13 -10.08 -19.30
N GLN A 496 -21.93 -8.75 -19.12
CA GLN A 496 -20.73 -8.07 -19.61
C GLN A 496 -19.49 -8.62 -18.92
N GLN A 497 -19.50 -8.74 -17.59
CA GLN A 497 -18.37 -9.32 -16.84
C GLN A 497 -18.04 -10.76 -17.28
N ASP A 498 -19.05 -11.56 -17.62
CA ASP A 498 -18.86 -12.95 -18.06
C ASP A 498 -18.54 -13.07 -19.57
N THR A 499 -18.55 -11.95 -20.30
CA THR A 499 -18.21 -11.90 -21.73
C THR A 499 -16.73 -11.57 -21.90
N ILE A 500 -16.01 -12.35 -22.70
CA ILE A 500 -14.60 -12.04 -23.01
C ILE A 500 -14.58 -10.98 -24.12
N PRO A 501 -13.98 -9.81 -23.89
CA PRO A 501 -13.78 -8.80 -24.94
C PRO A 501 -12.84 -9.35 -26.02
N ILE A 502 -13.32 -9.40 -27.28
CA ILE A 502 -12.55 -9.83 -28.45
C ILE A 502 -12.47 -8.66 -29.42
N VAL A 503 -11.25 -8.22 -29.68
CA VAL A 503 -10.95 -7.27 -30.76
C VAL A 503 -10.42 -8.04 -31.97
N GLU A 504 -11.06 -7.91 -33.09
CA GLU A 504 -10.59 -8.52 -34.37
C GLU A 504 -9.99 -7.45 -35.26
N LYS A 505 -8.70 -7.56 -35.54
CA LYS A 505 -7.97 -6.64 -36.42
C LYS A 505 -7.15 -7.46 -37.43
N ASN A 506 -7.20 -7.09 -38.68
CA ASN A 506 -6.45 -7.74 -39.78
C ASN A 506 -6.60 -9.28 -39.81
N GLY A 507 -7.75 -9.82 -39.35
CA GLY A 507 -8.03 -11.27 -39.30
C GLY A 507 -7.38 -12.01 -38.14
N ILE A 508 -6.86 -11.28 -37.13
CA ILE A 508 -6.36 -11.80 -35.85
C ILE A 508 -7.36 -11.43 -34.76
N LYS A 509 -7.79 -12.40 -33.97
CA LYS A 509 -8.68 -12.22 -32.81
C LYS A 509 -7.86 -12.11 -31.51
N LEU A 510 -7.95 -10.97 -30.87
CA LEU A 510 -7.26 -10.68 -29.65
C LEU A 510 -8.26 -10.68 -28.48
N ALA A 511 -8.08 -11.56 -27.51
CA ALA A 511 -8.81 -11.49 -26.23
C ALA A 511 -8.07 -10.51 -25.31
N MET A 512 -8.79 -9.53 -24.77
CA MET A 512 -8.23 -8.49 -23.93
C MET A 512 -8.88 -8.49 -22.56
N LEU A 513 -8.09 -8.71 -21.50
CA LEU A 513 -8.57 -8.89 -20.13
C LEU A 513 -7.90 -7.87 -19.21
N ASN A 514 -8.68 -7.13 -18.42
CA ASN A 514 -8.16 -6.14 -17.49
C ASN A 514 -8.68 -6.40 -16.07
N TYR A 515 -7.79 -6.35 -15.08
CA TYR A 515 -8.07 -6.63 -13.67
C TYR A 515 -7.26 -5.70 -12.77
N THR A 516 -7.79 -5.37 -11.57
CA THR A 516 -7.07 -4.60 -10.54
C THR A 516 -6.90 -5.37 -9.24
N TYR A 517 -5.82 -5.06 -8.50
CA TYR A 517 -5.55 -5.66 -7.20
C TYR A 517 -6.56 -5.23 -6.11
N GLY A 518 -7.19 -4.07 -6.25
CA GLY A 518 -8.08 -3.54 -5.23
C GLY A 518 -8.75 -2.23 -5.64
N LEU A 519 -9.45 -1.61 -4.70
CA LEU A 519 -10.26 -0.40 -4.89
C LEU A 519 -10.01 0.64 -3.77
N ASN A 520 -8.78 0.76 -3.26
CA ASN A 520 -8.39 1.71 -2.21
C ASN A 520 -9.33 1.71 -0.98
N GLY A 521 -9.77 0.52 -0.57
CA GLY A 521 -10.71 0.36 0.56
C GLY A 521 -12.16 0.67 0.24
N TYR A 522 -12.49 1.12 -0.96
CA TYR A 522 -13.88 1.24 -1.40
C TYR A 522 -14.45 -0.14 -1.76
N HIS A 523 -15.76 -0.26 -1.65
CA HIS A 523 -16.48 -1.51 -1.96
C HIS A 523 -17.45 -1.30 -3.12
N MET A 524 -17.55 -2.30 -3.97
CA MET A 524 -18.64 -2.36 -4.95
C MET A 524 -19.98 -2.52 -4.22
N PRO A 525 -21.11 -1.98 -4.77
CA PRO A 525 -22.44 -2.25 -4.22
C PRO A 525 -22.70 -3.76 -4.13
N GLU A 526 -23.32 -4.22 -3.03
CA GLU A 526 -23.60 -5.64 -2.80
C GLU A 526 -24.41 -6.29 -3.94
N ASP A 527 -25.28 -5.53 -4.58
CA ASP A 527 -26.09 -5.97 -5.73
C ASP A 527 -25.33 -5.92 -7.06
N LYS A 528 -24.05 -5.41 -7.08
CA LYS A 528 -23.23 -5.24 -8.28
C LYS A 528 -21.78 -5.71 -8.08
N PRO A 529 -21.54 -6.95 -7.60
CA PRO A 529 -20.19 -7.47 -7.38
C PRO A 529 -19.40 -7.68 -8.67
N TYR A 530 -20.03 -7.47 -9.81
CA TYR A 530 -19.46 -7.58 -11.14
C TYR A 530 -18.91 -6.24 -11.69
N LEU A 531 -19.09 -5.13 -10.98
CA LEU A 531 -18.87 -3.78 -11.49
C LEU A 531 -17.41 -3.55 -11.93
N VAL A 532 -16.44 -4.05 -11.16
CA VAL A 532 -15.01 -3.97 -11.48
C VAL A 532 -14.38 -5.35 -11.44
N ASN A 533 -13.51 -5.65 -12.39
CA ASN A 533 -12.77 -6.91 -12.41
C ASN A 533 -11.58 -6.84 -11.43
N LEU A 534 -11.63 -7.68 -10.39
CA LEU A 534 -10.52 -7.84 -9.45
C LEU A 534 -9.58 -8.97 -9.87
N LEU A 535 -8.32 -8.95 -9.38
CA LEU A 535 -7.33 -10.02 -9.54
C LEU A 535 -7.73 -11.26 -8.71
N ASP A 536 -8.83 -11.90 -9.10
CA ASP A 536 -9.31 -13.17 -8.54
C ASP A 536 -8.83 -14.33 -9.39
N LYS A 537 -7.93 -15.17 -8.87
CA LYS A 537 -7.33 -16.31 -9.60
C LYS A 537 -8.39 -17.25 -10.20
N LYS A 538 -9.55 -17.46 -9.52
CA LYS A 538 -10.60 -18.34 -10.03
C LYS A 538 -11.33 -17.73 -11.23
N LYS A 539 -11.64 -16.43 -11.12
CA LYS A 539 -12.25 -15.68 -12.23
C LYS A 539 -11.29 -15.59 -13.41
N MET A 540 -10.05 -15.17 -13.19
CA MET A 540 -9.03 -15.06 -14.24
C MET A 540 -8.81 -16.39 -14.95
N GLN A 541 -8.70 -17.50 -14.22
CA GLN A 541 -8.58 -18.84 -14.82
C GLN A 541 -9.78 -19.20 -15.70
N LYS A 542 -11.01 -18.89 -15.26
CA LYS A 542 -12.23 -19.10 -16.04
C LYS A 542 -12.22 -18.27 -17.32
N ASP A 543 -11.87 -16.99 -17.20
CA ASP A 543 -11.88 -16.04 -18.31
C ASP A 543 -10.81 -16.39 -19.35
N ILE A 544 -9.59 -16.69 -18.92
CA ILE A 544 -8.48 -17.07 -19.82
C ILE A 544 -8.80 -18.38 -20.56
N ARG A 545 -9.36 -19.38 -19.88
CA ARG A 545 -9.79 -20.63 -20.54
C ARG A 545 -10.83 -20.38 -21.61
N LYS A 546 -11.78 -19.47 -21.34
CA LYS A 546 -12.79 -19.07 -22.32
C LYS A 546 -12.19 -18.25 -23.46
N ALA A 547 -11.22 -17.37 -23.16
CA ALA A 547 -10.48 -16.61 -24.16
C ALA A 547 -9.76 -17.52 -25.16
N LYS A 548 -9.13 -18.60 -24.68
CA LYS A 548 -8.46 -19.61 -25.55
C LYS A 548 -9.37 -20.28 -26.59
N GLU A 549 -10.66 -20.37 -26.30
CA GLU A 549 -11.63 -20.94 -27.23
C GLU A 549 -12.12 -19.92 -28.27
N LEU A 550 -11.95 -18.63 -28.03
CA LEU A 550 -12.54 -17.52 -28.77
C LEU A 550 -11.53 -16.72 -29.59
N ALA A 551 -10.27 -16.70 -29.18
CA ALA A 551 -9.25 -15.83 -29.74
C ALA A 551 -8.01 -16.59 -30.21
N ASP A 552 -7.23 -15.92 -31.05
CA ASP A 552 -5.94 -16.39 -31.56
C ASP A 552 -4.78 -16.00 -30.65
N PHE A 553 -4.97 -14.95 -29.79
CA PHE A 553 -3.95 -14.36 -28.95
C PHE A 553 -4.60 -13.74 -27.71
N ILE A 554 -3.98 -13.88 -26.54
CA ILE A 554 -4.53 -13.45 -25.24
C ILE A 554 -3.62 -12.41 -24.61
N ILE A 555 -4.20 -11.24 -24.30
CA ILE A 555 -3.54 -10.13 -23.64
C ILE A 555 -4.18 -9.89 -22.27
N VAL A 556 -3.39 -9.80 -21.21
CA VAL A 556 -3.83 -9.41 -19.88
C VAL A 556 -3.22 -8.06 -19.50
N PHE A 557 -4.07 -7.16 -19.03
CA PHE A 557 -3.70 -5.84 -18.51
C PHE A 557 -3.96 -5.83 -16.99
N PRO A 558 -3.01 -6.27 -16.16
CA PRO A 558 -3.17 -6.22 -14.72
C PRO A 558 -2.76 -4.84 -14.19
N HIS A 559 -3.58 -4.27 -13.33
CA HIS A 559 -3.26 -3.11 -12.51
C HIS A 559 -2.81 -3.63 -11.14
N TRP A 560 -1.49 -3.75 -10.95
CA TRP A 560 -0.88 -4.59 -9.93
C TRP A 560 0.45 -4.03 -9.42
N GLY A 561 1.09 -4.72 -8.49
CA GLY A 561 2.43 -4.37 -7.98
C GLY A 561 2.36 -3.43 -6.78
N THR A 562 3.47 -2.76 -6.53
CA THR A 562 3.62 -1.79 -5.45
C THR A 562 4.07 -0.46 -6.00
N GLU A 563 3.38 0.62 -5.63
CA GLU A 563 3.73 1.97 -6.08
C GLU A 563 5.20 2.29 -5.80
N TYR A 564 5.88 2.84 -6.82
CA TYR A 564 7.24 3.40 -6.78
C TYR A 564 8.37 2.39 -6.56
N VAL A 565 8.11 1.10 -6.76
CA VAL A 565 9.11 0.02 -6.79
C VAL A 565 9.52 -0.25 -8.24
N TYR A 566 10.83 -0.40 -8.48
CA TYR A 566 11.40 -0.54 -9.86
C TYR A 566 11.63 -1.98 -10.27
N GLU A 567 11.57 -2.90 -9.33
CA GLU A 567 11.66 -4.34 -9.57
C GLU A 567 10.27 -4.95 -9.51
N ALA A 568 10.04 -5.99 -10.31
CA ALA A 568 8.82 -6.76 -10.20
C ALA A 568 8.70 -7.36 -8.79
N THR A 569 7.54 -7.19 -8.17
CA THR A 569 7.25 -7.79 -6.87
C THR A 569 6.99 -9.29 -7.03
N SER A 570 7.21 -10.07 -5.97
CA SER A 570 6.88 -11.52 -5.98
C SER A 570 5.42 -11.79 -6.35
N MET A 571 4.50 -10.90 -5.98
CA MET A 571 3.10 -11.01 -6.39
C MET A 571 2.92 -10.86 -7.91
N GLN A 572 3.66 -9.96 -8.54
CA GLN A 572 3.64 -9.79 -9.99
C GLN A 572 4.27 -11.01 -10.69
N GLU A 573 5.41 -11.49 -10.19
CA GLU A 573 6.07 -12.71 -10.70
C GLU A 573 5.17 -13.94 -10.58
N ASP A 574 4.55 -14.17 -9.42
CA ASP A 574 3.61 -15.28 -9.19
C ASP A 574 2.35 -15.22 -10.08
N LEU A 575 1.87 -14.02 -10.40
CA LEU A 575 0.76 -13.83 -11.32
C LEU A 575 1.19 -13.95 -12.77
N ALA A 576 2.39 -13.50 -13.13
CA ALA A 576 2.96 -13.70 -14.46
C ALA A 576 3.16 -15.21 -14.73
N ASP A 577 3.67 -15.95 -13.77
CA ASP A 577 3.78 -17.41 -13.80
C ASP A 577 2.41 -18.11 -13.97
N PHE A 578 1.42 -17.65 -13.21
CA PHE A 578 0.04 -18.13 -13.33
C PHE A 578 -0.57 -17.83 -14.71
N PHE A 579 -0.32 -16.66 -15.28
CA PHE A 579 -0.78 -16.32 -16.63
C PHE A 579 -0.08 -17.16 -17.70
N TYR A 580 1.24 -17.38 -17.57
CA TYR A 580 2.00 -18.25 -18.45
C TYR A 580 1.45 -19.68 -18.45
N ASP A 581 1.22 -20.26 -17.27
CA ASP A 581 0.69 -21.62 -17.12
C ASP A 581 -0.71 -21.79 -17.71
N LEU A 582 -1.47 -20.70 -17.80
CA LEU A 582 -2.78 -20.67 -18.47
C LEU A 582 -2.68 -20.41 -19.98
N GLY A 583 -1.48 -20.08 -20.49
CA GLY A 583 -1.18 -19.80 -21.89
C GLY A 583 -1.67 -18.44 -22.36
N VAL A 584 -1.43 -17.43 -21.55
CA VAL A 584 -1.46 -16.01 -21.94
C VAL A 584 -0.23 -15.72 -22.79
N ASP A 585 -0.37 -14.86 -23.79
CA ASP A 585 0.70 -14.55 -24.74
C ASP A 585 1.41 -13.23 -24.42
N LEU A 586 0.70 -12.28 -23.81
CA LEU A 586 1.20 -10.94 -23.49
C LEU A 586 0.59 -10.41 -22.18
N VAL A 587 1.43 -9.84 -21.34
CA VAL A 587 1.02 -9.12 -20.13
C VAL A 587 1.55 -7.70 -20.19
N ILE A 588 0.69 -6.70 -19.93
CA ILE A 588 1.04 -5.27 -19.88
C ILE A 588 0.55 -4.72 -18.56
N GLY A 589 1.46 -4.55 -17.60
CA GLY A 589 1.18 -4.10 -16.25
C GLY A 589 1.17 -2.59 -16.11
N THR A 590 0.40 -2.11 -15.11
CA THR A 590 0.23 -0.72 -14.71
C THR A 590 0.07 -0.63 -13.18
N HIS A 591 0.01 0.55 -12.58
CA HIS A 591 -0.11 0.87 -11.16
C HIS A 591 1.19 1.30 -10.46
N PRO A 592 2.39 0.72 -10.66
CA PRO A 592 3.57 1.14 -9.91
C PRO A 592 3.97 2.62 -10.09
N HIS A 593 3.44 3.30 -11.10
CA HIS A 593 3.75 4.70 -11.46
C HIS A 593 5.22 4.96 -11.78
N VAL A 594 5.98 3.91 -11.99
CA VAL A 594 7.37 3.89 -12.45
C VAL A 594 7.52 2.76 -13.46
N LEU A 595 8.55 2.86 -14.31
CA LEU A 595 8.93 1.72 -15.16
C LEU A 595 9.38 0.55 -14.29
N GLU A 596 9.00 -0.65 -14.70
CA GLU A 596 9.53 -1.92 -14.21
C GLU A 596 10.09 -2.73 -15.38
N PRO A 597 10.83 -3.81 -15.12
CA PRO A 597 11.48 -4.63 -16.16
C PRO A 597 10.50 -5.16 -17.21
N VAL A 598 11.09 -5.55 -18.34
CA VAL A 598 10.41 -6.28 -19.42
C VAL A 598 11.15 -7.59 -19.62
N GLU A 599 10.39 -8.70 -19.68
CA GLU A 599 11.02 -10.01 -19.87
C GLU A 599 10.17 -10.97 -20.70
N TRP A 600 10.85 -11.98 -21.30
CA TRP A 600 10.24 -13.14 -21.87
C TRP A 600 10.21 -14.29 -20.89
N ILE A 601 9.05 -14.82 -20.59
CA ILE A 601 8.88 -16.06 -19.82
C ILE A 601 8.72 -17.22 -20.79
N GLU A 602 9.64 -18.19 -20.73
CA GLU A 602 9.60 -19.44 -21.52
C GLU A 602 10.03 -20.60 -20.61
N LYS A 603 9.08 -21.39 -20.11
CA LYS A 603 9.32 -22.54 -19.25
C LYS A 603 9.44 -23.83 -20.02
N GLU A 604 8.74 -23.95 -21.16
CA GLU A 604 8.72 -25.11 -22.04
C GLU A 604 8.80 -24.67 -23.51
N PRO A 605 9.49 -25.46 -24.38
CA PRO A 605 9.57 -25.12 -25.81
C PRO A 605 8.19 -25.06 -26.47
N GLY A 606 7.92 -23.96 -27.15
CA GLY A 606 6.72 -23.81 -27.98
C GLY A 606 5.66 -22.81 -27.47
N HIS A 607 5.83 -22.30 -26.27
CA HIS A 607 5.07 -21.15 -25.76
C HIS A 607 5.99 -20.20 -25.01
N ARG A 608 5.94 -18.93 -25.35
CA ARG A 608 6.59 -17.86 -24.61
C ARG A 608 5.65 -16.69 -24.43
N MET A 609 5.69 -16.06 -23.29
CA MET A 609 4.87 -14.91 -22.93
C MET A 609 5.78 -13.70 -22.72
N LEU A 610 5.43 -12.56 -23.29
CA LEU A 610 6.09 -11.30 -23.02
C LEU A 610 5.40 -10.58 -21.85
N VAL A 611 6.17 -10.08 -20.91
CA VAL A 611 5.67 -9.33 -19.75
C VAL A 611 6.34 -7.97 -19.70
N TYR A 612 5.55 -6.91 -19.76
CA TYR A 612 5.90 -5.57 -19.31
C TYR A 612 5.33 -5.45 -17.89
N TYR A 613 6.16 -5.50 -16.87
CA TYR A 613 5.68 -5.49 -15.49
C TYR A 613 5.00 -4.18 -15.12
N SER A 614 5.54 -3.03 -15.55
CA SER A 614 4.88 -1.73 -15.48
C SER A 614 5.36 -0.79 -16.56
N LEU A 615 4.43 -0.11 -17.20
CA LEU A 615 4.71 0.97 -18.14
C LEU A 615 4.86 2.34 -17.46
N GLY A 616 4.73 2.43 -16.12
CA GLY A 616 4.80 3.69 -15.38
C GLY A 616 3.73 4.70 -15.79
N ASN A 617 3.97 5.98 -15.53
CA ASN A 617 3.03 7.04 -15.86
C ASN A 617 3.07 7.41 -17.35
N PHE A 618 1.90 7.49 -17.95
CA PHE A 618 1.70 8.15 -19.24
C PHE A 618 1.49 9.64 -19.05
N MET A 619 0.61 10.03 -18.11
CA MET A 619 0.39 11.43 -17.71
C MET A 619 0.17 11.50 -16.21
N SER A 620 0.88 12.39 -15.52
CA SER A 620 0.65 12.62 -14.09
C SER A 620 1.16 14.01 -13.65
N TYR A 621 0.85 14.41 -12.40
CA TYR A 621 1.48 15.55 -11.72
C TYR A 621 2.13 15.10 -10.41
N GLN A 622 2.81 13.99 -10.44
CA GLN A 622 3.63 13.54 -9.32
C GLN A 622 4.88 14.41 -9.19
N LYS A 623 5.55 14.37 -8.03
CA LYS A 623 6.57 15.37 -7.68
C LYS A 623 8.00 14.81 -7.68
N GLU A 624 8.17 13.57 -8.06
CA GLU A 624 9.47 12.90 -8.02
C GLU A 624 9.96 12.55 -9.42
N ALA A 625 11.23 12.85 -9.68
CA ALA A 625 11.84 12.66 -10.99
C ALA A 625 11.62 11.27 -11.61
N PRO A 626 11.79 10.15 -10.88
CA PRO A 626 11.57 8.82 -11.47
C PRO A 626 10.15 8.54 -11.94
N ARG A 627 9.15 9.21 -11.35
CA ARG A 627 7.73 9.06 -11.70
C ARG A 627 7.33 9.82 -12.97
N MET A 628 8.27 10.61 -13.51
CA MET A 628 8.10 11.28 -14.81
C MET A 628 8.56 10.40 -15.97
N LEU A 629 9.21 9.29 -15.68
CA LEU A 629 9.65 8.30 -16.67
C LEU A 629 8.58 7.21 -16.81
N GLY A 630 8.04 7.06 -18.01
CA GLY A 630 7.15 5.97 -18.40
C GLY A 630 7.66 5.22 -19.63
N GLY A 631 6.87 4.28 -20.13
CA GLY A 631 7.17 3.49 -21.32
C GLY A 631 6.00 3.46 -22.30
N MET A 632 6.33 3.46 -23.56
CA MET A 632 5.43 3.18 -24.66
C MET A 632 5.85 1.84 -25.27
N ALA A 633 5.11 0.77 -24.96
CA ALA A 633 5.31 -0.54 -25.53
C ALA A 633 4.79 -0.56 -26.96
N THR A 634 5.59 -1.06 -27.91
CA THR A 634 5.18 -1.30 -29.30
C THR A 634 5.52 -2.73 -29.69
N LEU A 635 4.58 -3.41 -30.31
CA LEU A 635 4.80 -4.79 -30.73
C LEU A 635 3.99 -5.15 -31.99
N THR A 636 4.48 -6.15 -32.72
CA THR A 636 3.81 -6.71 -33.88
C THR A 636 3.37 -8.14 -33.58
N ILE A 637 2.08 -8.38 -33.59
CA ILE A 637 1.47 -9.71 -33.48
C ILE A 637 1.30 -10.25 -34.89
N THR A 638 1.90 -11.39 -35.20
CA THR A 638 1.88 -12.04 -36.50
C THR A 638 1.12 -13.36 -36.40
N LYS A 639 0.22 -13.59 -37.36
CA LYS A 639 -0.48 -14.88 -37.57
C LYS A 639 -0.11 -15.46 -38.90
N ASP A 640 0.43 -16.67 -38.92
CA ASP A 640 0.77 -17.42 -40.11
C ASP A 640 0.42 -18.92 -39.97
N ALA A 641 0.97 -19.78 -40.83
CA ALA A 641 0.71 -21.21 -40.76
C ALA A 641 1.29 -21.91 -39.52
N SER A 642 2.20 -21.28 -38.79
CA SER A 642 2.78 -21.80 -37.55
C SER A 642 1.97 -21.45 -36.30
N GLY A 643 1.09 -20.44 -36.40
CA GLY A 643 0.26 -19.95 -35.30
C GLY A 643 0.24 -18.43 -35.20
N THR A 644 -0.14 -17.92 -34.01
CA THR A 644 -0.13 -16.48 -33.68
C THR A 644 0.93 -16.24 -32.64
N TYR A 645 1.81 -15.24 -32.84
CA TYR A 645 2.96 -14.97 -32.00
C TYR A 645 3.40 -13.50 -32.12
N ILE A 646 4.17 -13.02 -31.14
CA ILE A 646 4.85 -11.71 -31.19
C ILE A 646 6.08 -11.87 -32.08
N SER A 647 6.12 -11.18 -33.21
CA SER A 647 7.23 -11.21 -34.16
C SER A 647 8.22 -10.08 -33.96
N ASP A 648 7.79 -8.99 -33.31
CA ASP A 648 8.61 -7.84 -32.97
C ASP A 648 8.06 -7.17 -31.70
N ALA A 649 8.93 -6.67 -30.82
CA ALA A 649 8.54 -5.99 -29.60
C ALA A 649 9.63 -5.02 -29.16
N ALA A 650 9.21 -3.84 -28.71
CA ALA A 650 10.10 -2.79 -28.17
C ALA A 650 9.39 -2.03 -27.05
N ILE A 651 10.15 -1.26 -26.30
CA ILE A 651 9.66 -0.26 -25.38
C ILE A 651 10.43 1.05 -25.61
N THR A 652 9.70 2.11 -25.90
CA THR A 652 10.27 3.46 -26.01
C THR A 652 10.05 4.20 -24.70
N PRO A 653 11.10 4.59 -23.96
CA PRO A 653 10.94 5.41 -22.79
C PRO A 653 10.32 6.77 -23.15
N ILE A 654 9.34 7.20 -22.34
CA ILE A 654 8.66 8.49 -22.48
C ILE A 654 8.80 9.30 -21.22
N VAL A 655 8.68 10.62 -21.33
CA VAL A 655 8.75 11.56 -20.22
C VAL A 655 7.45 12.33 -20.14
N THR A 656 6.75 12.22 -19.03
CA THR A 656 5.70 13.16 -18.65
C THR A 656 6.35 14.48 -18.27
N HIS A 657 6.03 15.53 -19.00
CA HIS A 657 6.60 16.88 -18.81
C HIS A 657 5.53 17.86 -18.37
N TYR A 658 5.86 18.71 -17.42
CA TYR A 658 5.08 19.88 -17.06
C TYR A 658 6.01 21.02 -16.58
N GLU A 659 5.56 22.26 -16.74
CA GLU A 659 6.28 23.44 -16.26
C GLU A 659 5.49 24.10 -15.12
N ASN A 660 6.19 24.62 -14.11
CA ASN A 660 5.56 25.39 -13.02
C ASN A 660 5.40 26.85 -13.43
N GLY A 661 4.16 27.31 -13.57
CA GLY A 661 3.87 28.71 -13.87
C GLY A 661 2.46 29.12 -13.47
N PRO A 662 2.20 30.44 -13.24
CA PRO A 662 0.93 30.89 -12.67
C PRO A 662 -0.26 30.93 -13.64
N ALA A 663 -0.11 30.68 -14.93
CA ALA A 663 -1.19 30.83 -15.91
C ALA A 663 -1.26 29.70 -16.96
N ASP A 664 -0.13 29.10 -17.32
CA ASP A 664 -0.07 28.15 -18.41
C ASP A 664 0.83 26.97 -18.00
N TYR A 665 0.27 26.00 -17.31
CA TYR A 665 0.97 24.73 -17.12
C TYR A 665 1.16 24.08 -18.48
N HIS A 666 2.39 24.12 -19.01
CA HIS A 666 2.71 23.38 -20.21
C HIS A 666 2.83 21.91 -19.84
N TYR A 667 1.83 21.11 -20.21
CA TYR A 667 1.86 19.66 -20.09
C TYR A 667 2.09 19.04 -21.45
N GLY A 668 2.81 17.92 -21.44
CA GLY A 668 3.01 17.12 -22.65
C GLY A 668 3.79 15.85 -22.34
N ILE A 669 3.75 14.92 -23.24
CA ILE A 669 4.49 13.66 -23.17
C ILE A 669 5.49 13.67 -24.32
N PHE A 670 6.73 13.29 -24.05
CA PHE A 670 7.81 13.27 -25.04
C PHE A 670 8.49 11.91 -25.03
N LYS A 671 8.90 11.43 -26.18
CA LYS A 671 9.85 10.31 -26.21
C LYS A 671 11.19 10.75 -25.62
N LEU A 672 11.83 9.91 -24.82
CA LEU A 672 13.07 10.28 -24.12
C LEU A 672 14.20 10.67 -25.10
N ASN A 673 14.30 10.01 -26.24
CA ASN A 673 15.29 10.33 -27.28
C ASN A 673 15.00 11.66 -28.02
N GLU A 674 13.80 12.21 -27.91
CA GLU A 674 13.41 13.54 -28.42
C GLU A 674 13.39 14.59 -27.29
N TYR A 675 13.47 14.17 -26.03
CA TYR A 675 13.53 15.04 -24.86
C TYR A 675 14.90 15.71 -24.77
N THR A 676 14.95 16.96 -24.33
CA THR A 676 16.21 17.72 -24.35
C THR A 676 16.62 18.17 -22.95
N PRO A 677 17.93 18.42 -22.70
CA PRO A 677 18.38 19.05 -21.46
C PRO A 677 17.69 20.41 -21.20
N ALA A 678 17.29 21.14 -22.25
CA ALA A 678 16.58 22.41 -22.11
C ALA A 678 15.17 22.21 -21.52
N LEU A 679 14.44 21.18 -21.99
CA LEU A 679 13.13 20.79 -21.41
C LEU A 679 13.30 20.29 -19.98
N ALA A 680 14.30 19.47 -19.71
CA ALA A 680 14.58 18.99 -18.36
C ALA A 680 14.83 20.13 -17.36
N ASN A 681 15.54 21.17 -17.76
CA ASN A 681 15.85 22.32 -16.91
C ASN A 681 14.64 23.19 -16.54
N VAL A 682 13.55 23.14 -17.30
CA VAL A 682 12.31 23.89 -17.01
C VAL A 682 11.21 22.98 -16.45
N HIS A 683 11.50 21.70 -16.29
CA HIS A 683 10.53 20.74 -15.74
C HIS A 683 10.07 21.17 -14.35
N GLY A 684 8.77 21.07 -14.09
CA GLY A 684 8.16 21.49 -12.82
C GLY A 684 8.39 20.54 -11.64
N VAL A 685 9.04 19.39 -11.84
CA VAL A 685 9.53 18.57 -10.75
C VAL A 685 10.60 19.37 -10.01
N SER A 686 10.28 19.76 -8.77
CA SER A 686 11.23 20.48 -7.92
C SER A 686 12.40 19.55 -7.55
N ASP A 687 13.49 20.14 -7.07
CA ASP A 687 14.76 19.50 -6.65
C ASP A 687 14.62 18.40 -5.56
N ILE A 688 13.43 17.82 -5.40
CA ILE A 688 13.15 16.78 -4.42
C ILE A 688 13.56 15.44 -5.02
N ALA A 689 14.75 15.05 -4.67
CA ALA A 689 15.43 13.95 -5.29
C ALA A 689 15.31 12.67 -4.49
N VAL A 690 14.52 11.74 -4.94
CA VAL A 690 14.73 10.34 -4.56
C VAL A 690 16.00 9.78 -5.20
N ARG A 691 16.42 10.28 -6.36
CA ARG A 691 17.68 9.92 -7.06
C ARG A 691 18.44 11.13 -7.64
N GLY A 692 18.31 12.32 -7.04
CA GLY A 692 18.93 13.56 -7.54
C GLY A 692 17.93 14.48 -8.26
N PRO A 693 18.33 15.67 -8.68
CA PRO A 693 17.47 16.59 -9.41
C PRO A 693 17.04 15.98 -10.75
N PHE A 694 15.84 16.34 -11.22
CA PHE A 694 15.39 15.91 -12.55
C PHE A 694 16.35 16.47 -13.62
N THR A 695 17.02 15.59 -14.32
CA THR A 695 17.92 15.91 -15.42
C THR A 695 17.70 14.94 -16.57
N TYR A 696 17.99 15.38 -17.80
CA TYR A 696 17.96 14.50 -18.97
C TYR A 696 18.85 13.28 -18.77
N GLU A 697 20.10 13.49 -18.34
CA GLU A 697 21.10 12.43 -18.14
C GLU A 697 20.68 11.44 -17.03
N GLY A 698 20.07 11.96 -15.94
CA GLY A 698 19.55 11.13 -14.85
C GLY A 698 18.38 10.27 -15.30
N THR A 699 17.44 10.85 -16.05
CA THR A 699 16.28 10.12 -16.59
C THR A 699 16.70 9.08 -17.62
N TYR A 700 17.67 9.41 -18.48
CA TYR A 700 18.27 8.49 -19.45
C TYR A 700 18.98 7.32 -18.76
N ALA A 701 19.79 7.60 -17.74
CA ALA A 701 20.49 6.57 -16.98
C ALA A 701 19.51 5.63 -16.24
N LEU A 702 18.45 6.18 -15.67
CA LEU A 702 17.40 5.40 -15.00
C LEU A 702 16.66 4.49 -15.99
N ALA A 703 16.26 5.01 -17.15
CA ALA A 703 15.61 4.19 -18.18
C ALA A 703 16.49 3.03 -18.62
N LYS A 704 17.78 3.28 -18.84
CA LYS A 704 18.78 2.26 -19.21
C LYS A 704 19.00 1.23 -18.09
N GLU A 705 19.00 1.66 -16.83
CA GLU A 705 19.15 0.77 -15.66
C GLU A 705 17.96 -0.20 -15.55
N ILE A 706 16.74 0.29 -15.69
CA ILE A 706 15.52 -0.50 -15.51
C ILE A 706 15.30 -1.44 -16.70
N LEU A 707 15.43 -0.91 -17.92
CA LEU A 707 15.09 -1.65 -19.14
C LEU A 707 16.20 -2.58 -19.63
N GLY A 708 17.45 -2.37 -19.18
CA GLY A 708 18.58 -3.24 -19.54
C GLY A 708 18.72 -3.44 -21.06
N GLU A 709 18.56 -4.68 -21.53
CA GLU A 709 18.66 -5.04 -22.95
C GLU A 709 17.51 -4.51 -23.82
N TRP A 710 16.38 -4.12 -23.19
CA TRP A 710 15.23 -3.52 -23.87
C TRP A 710 15.42 -2.02 -24.13
N PHE A 711 16.48 -1.41 -23.61
CA PHE A 711 16.77 0.00 -23.82
C PHE A 711 17.50 0.19 -25.15
N GLU A 712 16.85 0.82 -26.12
CA GLU A 712 17.48 1.24 -27.36
C GLU A 712 18.05 2.66 -27.25
N GLU A 713 19.33 2.85 -27.66
CA GLU A 713 20.06 4.13 -27.58
C GLU A 713 19.54 5.17 -28.61
#